data_5b9006084a0c804aafa351bb3191ae81
#
_entry.id   5b9006084a0c804aafa351bb3191ae81
#
_cell.length_a   1.000
_cell.length_b   1.000
_cell.length_c   1.000
_cell.angle_alpha   90.00
_cell.angle_beta   90.00
_cell.angle_gamma   90.00
#
_symmetry.space_group_name_H-M   'P 1'
#
loop_
_entity.id
_entity.type
_entity.pdbx_description
1 polymer ?
#
loop_
_entity_poly.entity_id
_entity_poly.type
_entity_poly.pdbx_seq_one_letter_code
_entity_poly.pdbx_strand_id
1 'polypeptide(L)'
;MTDNRPEDDASKAAPENRGQGPSVPPVPPPPPPVLPRRMPADTPRPTHPAQHVAPEPVTAREVTPPEPETPRYEPRVSAPGEDLPGAPAPHRESPDRDVPESATLAGHASDAAHPRHMTAEAVGSGSKSAAAAAVATAAPSAEGPGDGADAPTSEGGSPLAATDGAGADRASGLVDTATATATTEPRPAPLEEWLRQQVAEARWSQPHDVLGPHPVDGGTSVRVVRHLASAVRIVRPDGDDIELAHEGDGLWAGATTDTLGRYRVEADYDYDESTDSDDATWTTDDAYRFAPTIGELDLFLFGEGRDEQLWNHLGAHVMTVDGVEGVSFTVWAPRATAVRVIGDFEGWEGRTTAMRRLTDLGVWELFWPGAMVGQRYKFQILTDSGWVERADPFARRAEVPPLTASVVTESDYTWSEGDAQWMEHRAKTTTHDRPMSVYEVHLGSWRPGLSYREAADQLIGHVQYLGFTHVEFLPLAEHPFGGSWGYQVTGYYAPTARFGSPDDLRYLIDRLHSAGIGVIMDWVPGHFPKDEWALGKFDGHALFEHPDPRRGEQLDWGTYVFDFGQPQVRNFLVANALYWFEEFHIDGLRVDAVASMLYLDYSRTEWLPNVHGGRENLEAISFLQETNATAYKRYPGIVMIAEESTSWPGVTQPTSAGGLGFGQKWNMGWMHDSLQYVEREPLYRSYHHDEITFSFVYAFSEQFTLPISHDEVVHGKGSLYGKMPGDEWQKRANVRAYLAFMWAHPGKQLLFMGQEFAQPSEWSEARGLDWWLLDDPGHRGVQDLVASLNRVYRETPALWTHDATADGFEWIEGGDAPHSTLGFLRKDGDDRLAVFVNFSGVPVERRFGLPTAGAWHEVLNTDAAEYGGSGVGNLGVVTAEDTPWAGRPASAHLVVPPLGAVWLKLAR
;
A
#
# COMPACT_ATOMS: atom_id res chain seq x y z
N MET A 1 -48.03 -12.38 -46.20
CA MET A 1 -49.35 -11.75 -46.53
C MET A 1 -49.27 -10.40 -45.80
N THR A 2 -48.96 -9.45 -46.66
CA THR A 2 -49.52 -8.11 -46.88
C THR A 2 -49.35 -7.16 -45.69
N ASP A 3 -48.39 -6.28 -45.73
CA ASP A 3 -48.28 -5.12 -46.63
C ASP A 3 -49.11 -3.94 -46.11
N ASN A 4 -48.50 -2.86 -45.74
CA ASN A 4 -48.40 -1.57 -46.35
C ASN A 4 -47.96 -0.41 -45.43
N ARG A 5 -46.86 0.22 -45.83
CA ARG A 5 -46.62 1.65 -45.67
C ARG A 5 -47.46 2.44 -46.69
N PRO A 6 -47.62 3.81 -46.60
CA PRO A 6 -46.58 4.79 -46.99
C PRO A 6 -46.56 6.03 -46.06
N GLU A 7 -45.47 6.75 -45.93
CA GLU A 7 -44.69 7.73 -46.69
C GLU A 7 -45.38 9.12 -46.84
N ASP A 8 -44.52 10.14 -46.61
CA ASP A 8 -44.47 11.50 -47.17
C ASP A 8 -45.33 12.58 -46.49
N ASP A 9 -44.96 13.81 -46.38
CA ASP A 9 -43.99 14.70 -46.99
C ASP A 9 -43.94 16.09 -46.26
N ALA A 10 -42.76 16.64 -46.17
CA ALA A 10 -42.31 18.03 -46.32
C ALA A 10 -43.06 19.29 -45.85
N SER A 11 -42.34 20.09 -45.18
CA SER A 11 -41.91 21.47 -45.45
C SER A 11 -42.67 22.65 -44.87
N LYS A 12 -41.85 23.51 -44.30
CA LYS A 12 -41.78 24.95 -44.34
C LYS A 12 -42.29 25.83 -43.16
N ALA A 13 -41.32 26.63 -42.73
CA ALA A 13 -41.39 28.05 -42.37
C ALA A 13 -41.75 28.48 -40.96
N ALA A 14 -40.78 29.14 -40.36
CA ALA A 14 -40.92 30.09 -39.23
C ALA A 14 -41.81 31.31 -39.61
N PRO A 15 -42.33 32.04 -38.63
CA PRO A 15 -41.53 33.06 -37.96
C PRO A 15 -41.86 33.30 -36.48
N GLU A 16 -40.92 34.07 -35.88
CA GLU A 16 -40.87 34.72 -34.60
C GLU A 16 -42.19 35.08 -33.90
N ASN A 17 -42.27 34.83 -32.58
CA ASN A 17 -42.76 35.89 -31.69
C ASN A 17 -42.25 35.73 -30.24
N ARG A 18 -41.81 36.88 -29.68
CA ARG A 18 -41.34 37.09 -28.33
C ARG A 18 -42.51 36.93 -27.34
N GLY A 19 -42.30 36.11 -26.29
CA GLY A 19 -43.16 36.08 -25.11
C GLY A 19 -42.31 36.11 -23.87
N GLN A 20 -42.40 37.24 -23.14
CA GLN A 20 -41.78 37.47 -21.84
C GLN A 20 -42.30 36.50 -20.80
N GLY A 21 -41.44 35.73 -20.16
CA GLY A 21 -41.70 35.00 -18.93
C GLY A 21 -41.52 35.89 -17.69
N PRO A 22 -42.17 35.59 -16.55
CA PRO A 22 -42.21 36.49 -15.42
C PRO A 22 -40.88 36.54 -14.69
N SER A 23 -40.47 37.77 -14.35
CA SER A 23 -39.29 38.09 -13.55
C SER A 23 -39.45 37.61 -12.10
N VAL A 24 -38.48 36.80 -11.62
CA VAL A 24 -38.31 36.49 -10.20
C VAL A 24 -37.71 37.74 -9.52
N PRO A 25 -38.25 38.21 -8.39
CA PRO A 25 -37.66 39.29 -7.64
C PRO A 25 -36.33 38.93 -6.98
N PRO A 26 -35.39 39.86 -6.86
CA PRO A 26 -34.08 39.61 -6.26
C PRO A 26 -34.21 39.31 -4.75
N VAL A 27 -33.47 38.29 -4.31
CA VAL A 27 -33.30 37.95 -2.90
C VAL A 27 -32.57 39.07 -2.17
N PRO A 28 -33.06 39.57 -1.03
CA PRO A 28 -32.38 40.61 -0.26
C PRO A 28 -31.07 40.08 0.34
N PRO A 29 -30.03 40.93 0.48
CA PRO A 29 -28.74 40.52 1.06
C PRO A 29 -28.90 40.21 2.55
N PRO A 30 -28.05 39.28 3.10
CA PRO A 30 -28.07 38.94 4.51
C PRO A 30 -27.69 40.16 5.38
N PRO A 31 -28.23 40.25 6.62
CA PRO A 31 -27.90 41.35 7.51
C PRO A 31 -26.44 41.28 7.99
N PRO A 32 -25.82 42.45 8.24
CA PRO A 32 -24.42 42.49 8.70
C PRO A 32 -24.27 41.86 10.10
N PRO A 33 -23.10 41.27 10.42
CA PRO A 33 -22.85 40.64 11.71
C PRO A 33 -22.86 41.67 12.85
N VAL A 34 -23.58 41.36 13.89
CA VAL A 34 -23.68 42.18 15.10
C VAL A 34 -22.38 42.03 15.90
N LEU A 35 -21.61 43.09 15.97
CA LEU A 35 -20.42 43.16 16.83
C LEU A 35 -20.84 43.19 18.32
N PRO A 36 -20.18 42.42 19.23
CA PRO A 36 -20.48 42.50 20.65
C PRO A 36 -20.05 43.88 21.21
N ARG A 37 -20.94 44.48 21.98
CA ARG A 37 -20.73 45.77 22.67
C ARG A 37 -19.58 45.64 23.69
N ARG A 38 -18.60 46.53 23.59
CA ARG A 38 -17.58 46.78 24.62
C ARG A 38 -18.27 47.19 25.94
N MET A 39 -17.93 46.50 27.02
CA MET A 39 -18.18 46.99 28.37
C MET A 39 -17.11 47.99 28.80
N PRO A 40 -17.45 48.98 29.64
CA PRO A 40 -16.52 50.01 30.06
C PRO A 40 -15.45 49.51 31.06
N ALA A 41 -14.24 50.05 30.88
CA ALA A 41 -13.14 49.90 31.85
C ALA A 41 -13.45 50.75 33.07
N ASP A 42 -13.41 50.10 34.25
CA ASP A 42 -13.01 50.77 35.51
C ASP A 42 -13.04 49.72 36.65
N THR A 43 -11.86 49.27 37.06
CA THR A 43 -11.52 48.96 38.45
C THR A 43 -9.97 48.84 38.59
N PRO A 44 -9.35 49.33 39.65
CA PRO A 44 -7.93 49.65 39.67
C PRO A 44 -7.07 48.47 40.10
N ARG A 45 -5.83 48.45 39.51
CA ARG A 45 -4.73 47.55 39.88
C ARG A 45 -4.16 47.92 41.24
N PRO A 46 -3.81 46.97 42.13
CA PRO A 46 -2.84 47.21 43.19
C PRO A 46 -1.41 47.04 42.67
N THR A 47 -0.64 48.04 42.85
CA THR A 47 0.83 48.09 42.70
C THR A 47 1.52 47.56 43.98
N HIS A 48 2.41 46.61 43.82
CA HIS A 48 3.68 46.58 44.57
C HIS A 48 4.70 45.63 43.94
N PRO A 49 6.00 46.04 43.90
CA PRO A 49 7.06 45.29 43.24
C PRO A 49 7.75 44.33 44.23
N ALA A 50 7.99 43.10 43.77
CA ALA A 50 8.87 42.17 44.46
C ALA A 50 10.21 42.10 43.72
N GLN A 51 11.26 42.35 44.45
CA GLN A 51 12.65 42.31 44.05
C GLN A 51 13.11 40.87 43.74
N HIS A 52 13.83 40.72 42.66
CA HIS A 52 14.59 39.49 42.34
C HIS A 52 15.80 39.38 43.33
N VAL A 53 15.85 38.30 44.07
CA VAL A 53 17.05 37.80 44.73
C VAL A 53 17.33 36.42 44.14
N ALA A 54 18.49 36.28 43.54
CA ALA A 54 19.02 35.01 43.03
C ALA A 54 19.53 34.15 44.21
N PRO A 55 19.26 32.85 44.26
CA PRO A 55 19.89 31.98 45.23
C PRO A 55 21.28 31.49 44.76
N GLU A 56 22.22 31.51 45.69
CA GLU A 56 23.57 30.95 45.57
C GLU A 56 23.57 29.41 45.43
N PRO A 57 24.63 28.82 44.85
CA PRO A 57 24.71 27.38 44.61
C PRO A 57 25.06 26.61 45.89
N VAL A 58 24.22 25.65 46.23
CA VAL A 58 24.46 24.68 47.30
C VAL A 58 25.27 23.51 46.75
N THR A 59 26.44 23.27 47.33
CA THR A 59 27.31 22.13 47.06
C THR A 59 26.65 20.81 47.45
N ALA A 60 26.61 19.87 46.51
CA ALA A 60 26.10 18.53 46.70
C ALA A 60 27.01 17.70 47.61
N ARG A 61 26.48 17.18 48.71
CA ARG A 61 27.03 16.05 49.46
C ARG A 61 26.60 14.75 48.82
N GLU A 62 27.54 13.93 48.45
CA GLU A 62 27.33 12.53 48.03
C GLU A 62 26.62 11.76 49.15
N VAL A 63 25.47 11.18 48.81
CA VAL A 63 24.82 10.17 49.62
C VAL A 63 24.70 8.94 48.73
N THR A 64 25.46 7.91 49.12
CA THR A 64 25.43 6.57 48.52
C THR A 64 24.07 5.88 48.81
N PRO A 65 23.35 5.36 47.86
CA PRO A 65 22.16 4.56 48.14
C PRO A 65 22.55 3.13 48.61
N PRO A 66 21.75 2.47 49.47
CA PRO A 66 21.97 1.11 49.88
C PRO A 66 21.60 0.10 48.76
N GLU A 67 22.40 -0.97 48.69
CA GLU A 67 22.20 -2.10 47.78
C GLU A 67 20.84 -2.80 48.03
N PRO A 68 20.15 -3.30 46.99
CA PRO A 68 18.94 -4.08 47.17
C PRO A 68 19.29 -5.55 47.56
N GLU A 69 18.72 -6.01 48.63
CA GLU A 69 18.74 -7.40 49.06
C GLU A 69 17.96 -8.27 48.10
N THR A 70 18.62 -9.27 47.50
CA THR A 70 18.01 -10.34 46.72
C THR A 70 17.40 -11.41 47.64
N PRO A 71 16.13 -11.81 47.48
CA PRO A 71 15.61 -12.97 48.18
C PRO A 71 16.13 -14.26 47.52
N ARG A 72 16.83 -15.08 48.33
CA ARG A 72 17.21 -16.45 47.98
C ARG A 72 15.98 -17.33 48.09
N TYR A 73 15.66 -18.00 46.96
CA TYR A 73 14.65 -19.05 46.91
C TYR A 73 15.38 -20.40 47.09
N GLU A 74 15.12 -21.08 48.22
CA GLU A 74 15.53 -22.50 48.42
C GLU A 74 14.36 -23.42 48.02
N PRO A 75 14.61 -24.50 47.29
CA PRO A 75 13.58 -25.48 46.97
C PRO A 75 13.35 -26.44 48.11
N ARG A 76 12.12 -26.53 48.60
CA ARG A 76 11.69 -27.57 49.54
C ARG A 76 11.46 -28.89 48.77
N VAL A 77 12.23 -29.89 49.16
CA VAL A 77 12.00 -31.32 48.86
C VAL A 77 10.96 -31.82 49.84
N SER A 78 9.91 -32.46 49.35
CA SER A 78 8.99 -33.26 50.13
C SER A 78 8.92 -34.67 49.55
N ALA A 79 9.18 -35.66 50.38
CA ALA A 79 9.13 -37.09 50.09
C ALA A 79 7.73 -37.69 50.26
N PRO A 80 7.53 -39.00 49.95
CA PRO A 80 6.32 -39.48 49.31
C PRO A 80 5.38 -40.21 50.26
N GLY A 81 4.15 -40.45 49.86
CA GLY A 81 3.26 -41.41 50.50
C GLY A 81 1.77 -41.21 50.21
N GLU A 82 1.26 -42.21 49.62
CA GLU A 82 -0.03 -42.92 49.82
C GLU A 82 -1.00 -43.03 48.65
N ASP A 83 -1.30 -44.28 48.45
CA ASP A 83 -2.02 -45.00 47.42
C ASP A 83 -3.53 -44.79 47.30
N LEU A 84 -4.01 -45.15 46.12
CA LEU A 84 -5.18 -45.93 45.70
C LEU A 84 -6.36 -45.25 45.07
N PRO A 85 -7.17 -45.96 44.20
CA PRO A 85 -6.89 -46.71 42.99
C PRO A 85 -7.90 -46.46 41.84
N GLY A 86 -7.59 -46.98 40.63
CA GLY A 86 -8.65 -47.49 39.76
C GLY A 86 -8.57 -47.12 38.27
N ALA A 87 -8.03 -48.05 37.53
CA ALA A 87 -7.90 -48.17 36.08
C ALA A 87 -9.26 -48.38 35.35
N PRO A 88 -9.35 -48.54 33.99
CA PRO A 88 -8.42 -49.19 33.09
C PRO A 88 -8.15 -48.56 31.71
N ALA A 89 -7.04 -48.94 31.12
CA ALA A 89 -6.73 -48.84 29.70
C ALA A 89 -7.38 -49.97 28.88
N PRO A 90 -7.48 -49.82 27.55
CA PRO A 90 -6.83 -50.86 26.75
C PRO A 90 -6.11 -50.43 25.45
N HIS A 91 -5.12 -51.19 25.16
CA HIS A 91 -4.59 -51.81 23.95
C HIS A 91 -3.79 -50.98 22.94
N ARG A 92 -2.53 -51.47 22.90
CA ARG A 92 -1.49 -51.38 21.87
C ARG A 92 -1.90 -52.03 20.54
N GLU A 93 -1.30 -51.45 19.46
CA GLU A 93 -0.55 -52.28 18.49
C GLU A 93 0.42 -51.38 17.70
N SER A 94 1.71 -51.74 17.76
CA SER A 94 2.77 -51.36 16.83
C SER A 94 2.98 -52.51 15.85
N PRO A 95 3.60 -52.26 14.67
CA PRO A 95 4.97 -52.71 14.56
C PRO A 95 5.94 -51.82 13.75
N ASP A 96 7.18 -51.81 14.28
CA ASP A 96 8.51 -51.69 13.72
C ASP A 96 8.74 -51.47 12.22
N ARG A 97 9.68 -50.54 11.92
CA ARG A 97 10.91 -50.82 11.17
C ARG A 97 11.91 -49.66 11.14
N ASP A 98 13.06 -50.02 11.72
CA ASP A 98 14.45 -49.74 11.35
C ASP A 98 14.97 -48.36 11.02
N VAL A 99 15.80 -47.85 11.90
CA VAL A 99 16.88 -46.89 11.79
C VAL A 99 18.17 -47.61 11.37
N PRO A 100 19.09 -46.99 10.64
CA PRO A 100 20.48 -47.06 11.11
C PRO A 100 21.11 -45.68 11.33
N GLU A 101 21.88 -45.68 12.44
CA GLU A 101 22.84 -44.68 12.88
C GLU A 101 24.06 -44.54 11.96
N SER A 102 24.67 -43.40 12.16
CA SER A 102 26.11 -43.05 12.19
C SER A 102 26.46 -41.98 11.14
N ALA A 103 27.25 -40.96 11.42
CA ALA A 103 28.40 -40.82 12.32
C ALA A 103 28.71 -39.33 12.56
N THR A 104 29.18 -39.08 13.74
CA THR A 104 29.95 -37.94 14.25
C THR A 104 31.14 -37.56 13.39
N LEU A 105 31.36 -36.25 13.20
CA LEU A 105 32.71 -35.67 13.23
C LEU A 105 32.69 -34.24 13.71
N ALA A 106 33.63 -33.99 14.61
CA ALA A 106 33.86 -32.76 15.38
C ALA A 106 34.73 -31.76 14.64
N GLY A 107 34.51 -30.48 14.97
CA GLY A 107 35.62 -29.56 15.25
C GLY A 107 35.89 -28.49 14.21
N HIS A 108 35.55 -27.25 14.49
CA HIS A 108 36.50 -26.20 14.89
C HIS A 108 35.76 -24.89 15.10
N ALA A 109 35.98 -24.31 16.25
CA ALA A 109 35.56 -23.00 16.64
C ALA A 109 36.40 -21.92 15.92
N SER A 110 35.75 -20.83 15.49
CA SER A 110 36.41 -19.54 15.43
C SER A 110 35.40 -18.46 15.80
N ASP A 111 35.79 -17.67 16.76
CA ASP A 111 35.15 -16.50 17.32
C ASP A 111 34.68 -15.50 16.27
N ALA A 112 33.41 -15.09 16.37
CA ALA A 112 32.99 -13.79 15.89
C ALA A 112 31.87 -13.26 16.79
N ALA A 113 32.05 -12.05 17.20
CA ALA A 113 31.36 -11.30 18.23
C ALA A 113 29.84 -11.19 18.04
N HIS A 114 29.10 -11.32 19.14
CA HIS A 114 27.68 -10.99 19.25
C HIS A 114 27.47 -9.47 19.20
N PRO A 115 26.50 -8.97 18.46
CA PRO A 115 25.93 -7.64 18.70
C PRO A 115 24.90 -7.73 19.84
N ARG A 116 25.04 -6.81 20.75
CA ARG A 116 24.22 -6.66 21.96
C ARG A 116 22.79 -6.27 21.56
N HIS A 117 21.80 -6.96 22.11
CA HIS A 117 20.42 -6.51 22.18
C HIS A 117 20.34 -5.13 22.84
N MET A 118 19.83 -4.16 22.10
CA MET A 118 19.28 -2.93 22.68
C MET A 118 17.78 -3.13 22.86
N THR A 119 17.37 -3.22 24.11
CA THR A 119 15.97 -3.09 24.51
C THR A 119 15.56 -1.64 24.32
N ALA A 120 14.54 -1.39 23.52
CA ALA A 120 13.91 -0.09 23.43
C ALA A 120 13.08 0.14 24.69
N GLU A 121 13.49 1.10 25.49
CA GLU A 121 12.65 1.66 26.55
C GLU A 121 11.58 2.57 25.93
N ALA A 122 10.33 2.29 26.25
CA ALA A 122 9.19 3.10 25.89
C ALA A 122 9.28 4.48 26.55
N VAL A 123 9.45 5.52 25.75
CA VAL A 123 9.26 6.90 26.19
C VAL A 123 7.80 7.26 25.91
N GLY A 124 7.00 7.31 26.96
CA GLY A 124 5.65 7.82 26.92
C GLY A 124 5.65 9.32 26.61
N SER A 125 5.18 9.69 25.44
CA SER A 125 4.89 11.08 25.09
C SER A 125 3.47 11.43 25.50
N GLY A 126 3.33 12.10 26.61
CA GLY A 126 2.11 12.78 26.99
C GLY A 126 1.89 13.99 26.09
N SER A 127 0.99 13.91 25.14
CA SER A 127 0.54 15.04 24.36
C SER A 127 -0.35 15.94 25.20
N LYS A 128 0.15 17.11 25.57
CA LYS A 128 -0.69 18.21 26.06
C LYS A 128 -1.34 18.88 24.85
N SER A 129 -2.64 18.80 24.78
CA SER A 129 -3.46 19.57 23.84
C SER A 129 -3.24 21.06 24.03
N ALA A 130 -2.79 21.74 22.98
CA ALA A 130 -2.84 23.19 22.85
C ALA A 130 -3.96 23.54 21.87
N ALA A 131 -5.02 24.12 22.39
CA ALA A 131 -6.07 24.73 21.58
C ALA A 131 -5.47 25.91 20.81
N ALA A 132 -5.47 25.83 19.49
CA ALA A 132 -5.11 26.94 18.60
C ALA A 132 -6.36 27.71 18.20
N ALA A 133 -6.43 28.95 18.60
CA ALA A 133 -7.42 29.91 18.17
C ALA A 133 -7.26 30.26 16.68
N ALA A 134 -8.34 30.24 15.94
CA ALA A 134 -8.41 30.68 14.56
C ALA A 134 -8.18 32.19 14.47
N VAL A 135 -7.23 32.64 13.70
CA VAL A 135 -7.11 34.02 13.21
C VAL A 135 -7.31 33.99 11.71
N ALA A 136 -8.43 34.57 11.28
CA ALA A 136 -8.69 34.88 9.90
C ALA A 136 -7.91 36.13 9.49
N THR A 137 -7.10 36.06 8.44
CA THR A 137 -6.57 37.22 7.75
C THR A 137 -6.95 37.22 6.30
N ALA A 138 -7.53 38.36 5.91
CA ALA A 138 -8.04 38.67 4.59
C ALA A 138 -6.93 38.86 3.54
N ALA A 139 -7.26 38.50 2.31
CA ALA A 139 -6.48 38.79 1.13
C ALA A 139 -6.61 40.28 0.73
N PRO A 140 -5.60 40.87 0.11
CA PRO A 140 -5.79 42.12 -0.64
C PRO A 140 -5.93 41.88 -2.14
N SER A 141 -6.92 42.51 -2.71
CA SER A 141 -7.19 42.71 -4.14
C SER A 141 -6.11 43.57 -4.79
N ALA A 142 -5.74 43.21 -6.02
CA ALA A 142 -4.94 44.04 -6.89
C ALA A 142 -5.78 44.51 -8.10
N GLU A 143 -5.80 45.78 -8.29
CA GLU A 143 -6.31 46.49 -9.47
C GLU A 143 -5.31 46.39 -10.63
N GLY A 144 -5.86 46.29 -11.88
CA GLY A 144 -5.14 46.61 -13.08
C GLY A 144 -5.23 48.13 -13.38
N PRO A 145 -4.76 48.66 -14.47
CA PRO A 145 -5.02 48.25 -15.84
C PRO A 145 -3.90 48.56 -16.87
N GLY A 146 -4.12 48.20 -18.11
CA GLY A 146 -3.76 49.00 -19.24
C GLY A 146 -2.91 48.43 -20.36
N ASP A 147 -3.59 48.14 -21.43
CA ASP A 147 -3.32 48.42 -22.85
C ASP A 147 -1.95 48.16 -23.52
N GLY A 148 -2.07 47.49 -24.65
CA GLY A 148 -1.32 47.88 -25.83
C GLY A 148 -0.70 46.74 -26.66
N ALA A 149 -1.48 46.26 -27.60
CA ALA A 149 -1.19 45.99 -29.02
C ALA A 149 0.22 45.46 -29.45
N ASP A 150 0.23 44.44 -30.14
CA ASP A 150 0.47 44.16 -31.56
C ASP A 150 1.23 42.86 -31.80
N ALA A 151 0.59 41.99 -32.53
CA ALA A 151 1.24 40.96 -33.31
C ALA A 151 1.93 41.57 -34.54
N PRO A 152 2.95 40.94 -35.10
CA PRO A 152 2.65 40.33 -36.40
C PRO A 152 3.21 38.93 -36.64
N THR A 153 2.40 38.23 -37.35
CA THR A 153 2.69 37.04 -38.18
C THR A 153 3.82 37.24 -39.16
N SER A 154 4.66 36.24 -39.40
CA SER A 154 5.04 35.88 -40.75
C SER A 154 5.59 34.47 -40.85
N GLU A 155 5.00 33.81 -41.78
CA GLU A 155 5.28 32.58 -42.48
C GLU A 155 6.67 32.47 -43.08
N GLY A 156 7.06 31.25 -43.43
CA GLY A 156 7.88 30.91 -44.58
C GLY A 156 9.22 30.28 -44.21
N GLY A 157 9.47 29.01 -44.42
CA GLY A 157 9.61 28.41 -45.73
C GLY A 157 10.94 27.70 -45.74
N SER A 158 10.98 26.38 -45.81
CA SER A 158 12.07 25.65 -46.47
C SER A 158 12.17 26.07 -47.94
N PRO A 159 13.27 25.89 -48.67
CA PRO A 159 13.81 24.58 -49.01
C PRO A 159 15.34 24.51 -49.34
N LEU A 160 15.78 23.26 -49.42
CA LEU A 160 16.87 22.70 -50.26
C LEU A 160 17.42 23.55 -51.34
N ALA A 161 18.76 23.58 -51.51
CA ALA A 161 19.42 23.58 -52.81
C ALA A 161 20.83 22.98 -52.75
N ALA A 162 20.97 21.94 -53.48
CA ALA A 162 22.22 21.42 -54.00
C ALA A 162 22.85 22.40 -54.95
N THR A 163 24.15 22.50 -55.03
CA THR A 163 24.86 23.02 -56.23
C THR A 163 26.00 22.10 -56.58
N ASP A 164 25.84 21.53 -57.76
CA ASP A 164 26.88 20.98 -58.62
C ASP A 164 27.90 22.06 -59.03
N GLY A 165 29.07 21.57 -59.43
CA GLY A 165 29.99 22.32 -60.18
C GLY A 165 31.30 21.55 -60.45
N ALA A 166 31.29 20.76 -61.38
CA ALA A 166 31.95 20.54 -62.67
C ALA A 166 33.39 21.05 -62.76
N GLY A 167 34.25 20.11 -63.11
CA GLY A 167 34.90 20.16 -64.38
C GLY A 167 36.44 20.00 -64.40
N ALA A 168 36.89 19.02 -65.13
CA ALA A 168 37.82 18.95 -66.24
C ALA A 168 38.89 17.86 -66.12
N ASP A 169 38.72 16.93 -67.00
CA ASP A 169 39.67 16.22 -67.86
C ASP A 169 41.19 16.33 -67.63
N ARG A 170 41.86 15.19 -67.59
CA ARG A 170 42.76 14.67 -68.62
C ARG A 170 43.35 13.28 -68.36
N ALA A 171 42.96 12.42 -69.21
CA ALA A 171 43.73 11.49 -70.05
C ALA A 171 44.79 10.55 -69.48
N SER A 172 44.47 9.29 -69.64
CA SER A 172 45.28 8.19 -70.22
C SER A 172 46.52 7.77 -69.49
N GLY A 173 46.50 6.52 -69.10
CA GLY A 173 47.64 5.66 -68.84
C GLY A 173 47.22 4.26 -68.41
N LEU A 174 46.98 3.39 -69.38
CA LEU A 174 46.83 1.96 -69.11
C LEU A 174 48.18 1.44 -68.55
N VAL A 175 48.15 1.01 -67.29
CA VAL A 175 49.07 -0.01 -66.79
C VAL A 175 48.24 -1.07 -66.12
N ASP A 176 48.13 -2.19 -66.80
CA ASP A 176 47.70 -3.45 -66.21
C ASP A 176 48.60 -3.79 -65.03
N THR A 177 48.11 -3.58 -63.79
CA THR A 177 48.62 -4.31 -62.64
C THR A 177 47.40 -5.03 -62.06
N ALA A 178 47.37 -6.32 -62.36
CA ALA A 178 46.55 -7.26 -61.58
C ALA A 178 47.00 -7.15 -60.11
N THR A 179 46.31 -6.26 -59.37
CA THR A 179 46.38 -6.27 -57.92
C THR A 179 45.51 -7.45 -57.48
N ALA A 180 46.16 -8.56 -57.18
CA ALA A 180 45.59 -9.60 -56.41
C ALA A 180 45.05 -8.92 -55.09
N THR A 181 43.75 -8.73 -54.97
CA THR A 181 43.13 -8.49 -53.71
C THR A 181 43.49 -9.70 -52.87
N ALA A 182 44.47 -9.56 -52.03
CA ALA A 182 44.68 -10.48 -50.92
C ALA A 182 43.42 -10.38 -50.09
N THR A 183 42.55 -11.37 -50.14
CA THR A 183 41.46 -11.56 -49.18
C THR A 183 42.17 -11.71 -47.85
N THR A 184 42.16 -10.63 -47.06
CA THR A 184 42.64 -10.66 -45.67
C THR A 184 41.70 -11.60 -44.95
N GLU A 185 42.24 -12.70 -44.40
CA GLU A 185 41.48 -13.56 -43.51
C GLU A 185 40.88 -12.70 -42.38
N PRO A 186 39.58 -12.83 -42.09
CA PRO A 186 38.95 -12.04 -41.03
C PRO A 186 39.62 -12.36 -39.69
N ARG A 187 39.83 -11.33 -38.88
CA ARG A 187 40.46 -11.47 -37.55
C ARG A 187 39.74 -10.58 -36.55
N PRO A 188 39.60 -11.04 -35.27
CA PRO A 188 39.12 -10.17 -34.24
C PRO A 188 39.96 -8.90 -34.11
N ALA A 189 39.31 -7.75 -33.93
CA ALA A 189 40.00 -6.51 -33.63
C ALA A 189 40.77 -6.64 -32.29
N PRO A 190 42.05 -6.22 -32.22
CA PRO A 190 42.82 -6.31 -30.98
C PRO A 190 42.18 -5.43 -29.88
N LEU A 191 42.13 -5.94 -28.64
CA LEU A 191 41.70 -5.20 -27.49
C LEU A 191 42.89 -4.60 -26.74
N GLU A 192 42.72 -3.37 -26.29
CA GLU A 192 43.59 -2.76 -25.28
C GLU A 192 43.56 -3.58 -23.99
N GLU A 193 44.72 -3.79 -23.34
CA GLU A 193 44.81 -4.64 -22.13
C GLU A 193 43.86 -4.20 -21.01
N TRP A 194 43.72 -2.90 -20.79
CA TRP A 194 42.81 -2.36 -19.78
C TRP A 194 41.36 -2.71 -20.10
N LEU A 195 40.91 -2.61 -21.36
CA LEU A 195 39.54 -2.92 -21.77
C LEU A 195 39.26 -4.42 -21.65
N ARG A 196 40.26 -5.25 -22.03
CA ARG A 196 40.17 -6.71 -21.86
C ARG A 196 39.90 -7.08 -20.39
N GLN A 197 40.67 -6.50 -19.45
CA GLN A 197 40.45 -6.70 -18.01
C GLN A 197 39.10 -6.22 -17.56
N GLN A 198 38.65 -5.03 -17.98
CA GLN A 198 37.32 -4.52 -17.60
C GLN A 198 36.18 -5.46 -18.07
N VAL A 199 36.28 -5.97 -19.29
CA VAL A 199 35.30 -6.92 -19.86
C VAL A 199 35.36 -8.26 -19.13
N ALA A 200 36.52 -8.80 -18.87
CA ALA A 200 36.72 -10.07 -18.18
C ALA A 200 36.18 -10.05 -16.73
N GLU A 201 36.28 -8.89 -16.07
CA GLU A 201 35.77 -8.70 -14.69
C GLU A 201 34.33 -8.22 -14.66
N ALA A 202 33.62 -8.16 -15.79
CA ALA A 202 32.26 -7.64 -15.93
C ALA A 202 32.10 -6.19 -15.39
N ARG A 203 33.13 -5.35 -15.62
CA ARG A 203 33.14 -3.94 -15.17
C ARG A 203 32.94 -2.94 -16.33
N TRP A 204 32.81 -3.41 -17.54
CA TRP A 204 32.58 -2.59 -18.71
C TRP A 204 31.09 -2.36 -18.94
N SER A 205 30.67 -1.10 -19.07
CA SER A 205 29.26 -0.72 -19.17
C SER A 205 28.60 -1.04 -20.53
N GLN A 206 29.41 -1.36 -21.53
CA GLN A 206 28.95 -1.70 -22.89
C GLN A 206 29.53 -3.05 -23.32
N PRO A 207 29.22 -4.16 -22.62
CA PRO A 207 29.83 -5.46 -22.93
C PRO A 207 29.49 -5.94 -24.34
N HIS A 208 28.35 -5.57 -24.90
CA HIS A 208 27.90 -5.91 -26.24
C HIS A 208 28.72 -5.20 -27.34
N ASP A 209 29.51 -4.17 -27.04
CA ASP A 209 30.44 -3.57 -28.00
C ASP A 209 31.71 -4.42 -28.21
N VAL A 210 31.94 -5.39 -27.32
CA VAL A 210 33.13 -6.23 -27.28
C VAL A 210 32.80 -7.71 -27.42
N LEU A 211 31.78 -8.16 -26.68
CA LEU A 211 31.32 -9.55 -26.65
C LEU A 211 30.22 -9.77 -27.68
N GLY A 212 30.10 -11.02 -28.13
CA GLY A 212 29.15 -11.37 -29.19
C GLY A 212 29.75 -11.22 -30.58
N PRO A 213 28.89 -11.26 -31.63
CA PRO A 213 29.31 -11.22 -33.01
C PRO A 213 29.47 -9.77 -33.50
N HIS A 214 30.63 -9.47 -34.11
CA HIS A 214 30.94 -8.15 -34.66
C HIS A 214 31.43 -8.23 -36.10
N PRO A 215 30.98 -7.33 -37.01
CA PRO A 215 31.50 -7.26 -38.38
C PRO A 215 32.99 -6.85 -38.37
N VAL A 216 33.79 -7.55 -39.14
CA VAL A 216 35.21 -7.22 -39.39
C VAL A 216 35.49 -7.26 -40.88
N ASP A 217 36.64 -6.75 -41.29
CA ASP A 217 37.07 -6.79 -42.71
C ASP A 217 37.11 -8.26 -43.17
N GLY A 218 36.26 -8.58 -44.14
CA GLY A 218 36.17 -9.90 -44.73
C GLY A 218 35.31 -10.93 -44.01
N GLY A 219 34.57 -10.57 -42.94
CA GLY A 219 33.72 -11.54 -42.23
C GLY A 219 33.13 -11.05 -40.90
N THR A 220 32.96 -11.97 -39.99
CA THR A 220 32.44 -11.72 -38.64
C THR A 220 33.41 -12.28 -37.61
N SER A 221 33.75 -11.52 -36.57
CA SER A 221 34.44 -12.00 -35.37
C SER A 221 33.45 -12.27 -34.25
N VAL A 222 33.75 -13.22 -33.36
CA VAL A 222 33.01 -13.49 -32.14
C VAL A 222 33.97 -13.46 -30.96
N ARG A 223 33.52 -12.85 -29.86
CA ARG A 223 34.26 -12.83 -28.61
C ARG A 223 33.37 -13.22 -27.45
N VAL A 224 33.85 -14.10 -26.60
CA VAL A 224 33.08 -14.62 -25.44
C VAL A 224 33.96 -14.64 -24.20
N VAL A 225 33.33 -14.59 -23.02
CA VAL A 225 33.98 -14.77 -21.72
C VAL A 225 33.69 -16.19 -21.24
N ARG A 226 34.77 -16.98 -21.05
CA ARG A 226 34.71 -18.32 -20.42
C ARG A 226 35.94 -18.49 -19.53
N HIS A 227 35.80 -18.14 -18.28
CA HIS A 227 36.85 -18.31 -17.28
C HIS A 227 37.14 -19.81 -17.09
N LEU A 228 38.37 -20.16 -16.86
CA LEU A 228 38.81 -21.54 -16.59
C LEU A 228 38.57 -22.55 -17.72
N ALA A 229 38.02 -22.16 -18.86
CA ALA A 229 37.88 -23.06 -19.98
C ALA A 229 39.27 -23.41 -20.54
N SER A 230 39.48 -24.69 -20.94
CA SER A 230 40.67 -25.18 -21.62
C SER A 230 40.57 -25.06 -23.14
N ALA A 231 39.35 -25.09 -23.69
CA ALA A 231 39.02 -24.82 -25.08
C ALA A 231 37.64 -24.18 -25.21
N VAL A 232 37.45 -23.34 -26.23
CA VAL A 232 36.14 -22.74 -26.53
C VAL A 232 35.92 -22.72 -28.03
N ARG A 233 34.71 -23.10 -28.49
CA ARG A 233 34.31 -23.07 -29.87
C ARG A 233 32.90 -22.55 -30.08
N ILE A 234 32.66 -22.02 -31.25
CA ILE A 234 31.31 -21.64 -31.70
C ILE A 234 30.75 -22.79 -32.52
N VAL A 235 29.67 -23.37 -32.04
CA VAL A 235 28.95 -24.46 -32.73
C VAL A 235 27.80 -23.88 -33.54
N ARG A 236 27.72 -24.22 -34.81
CA ARG A 236 26.74 -23.72 -35.77
C ARG A 236 25.88 -24.83 -36.33
N PRO A 237 24.51 -24.62 -36.40
CA PRO A 237 23.63 -25.60 -37.04
C PRO A 237 23.95 -25.78 -38.53
N ASP A 238 24.34 -24.67 -39.20
CA ASP A 238 24.58 -24.60 -40.66
C ASP A 238 25.98 -24.06 -40.95
N GLY A 239 27.00 -24.87 -40.79
CA GLY A 239 28.39 -24.48 -41.09
C GLY A 239 29.43 -25.19 -40.23
N ASP A 240 30.70 -24.96 -40.50
CA ASP A 240 31.79 -25.53 -39.71
C ASP A 240 31.92 -24.77 -38.37
N ASP A 241 32.33 -25.49 -37.33
CA ASP A 241 32.60 -24.91 -36.02
C ASP A 241 33.78 -23.94 -36.10
N ILE A 242 33.78 -22.93 -35.24
CA ILE A 242 34.84 -21.92 -35.16
C ILE A 242 35.60 -22.11 -33.86
N GLU A 243 36.83 -22.58 -33.92
CA GLU A 243 37.71 -22.63 -32.75
C GLU A 243 38.10 -21.21 -32.34
N LEU A 244 37.96 -20.89 -31.04
CA LEU A 244 38.36 -19.60 -30.51
C LEU A 244 39.76 -19.66 -29.88
N ALA A 245 40.53 -18.61 -30.10
CA ALA A 245 41.83 -18.45 -29.46
C ALA A 245 41.68 -17.71 -28.13
N HIS A 246 42.40 -18.14 -27.09
CA HIS A 246 42.42 -17.46 -25.80
C HIS A 246 43.23 -16.16 -25.89
N GLU A 247 42.58 -15.01 -25.61
CA GLU A 247 43.16 -13.68 -25.59
C GLU A 247 43.74 -13.24 -24.25
N GLY A 248 43.55 -14.05 -23.19
CA GLY A 248 43.89 -13.74 -21.80
C GLY A 248 42.67 -13.43 -20.95
N ASP A 249 42.80 -13.53 -19.63
CA ASP A 249 41.80 -13.19 -18.62
C ASP A 249 40.43 -13.91 -18.80
N GLY A 250 40.40 -15.04 -19.50
CA GLY A 250 39.15 -15.81 -19.76
C GLY A 250 38.39 -15.31 -20.99
N LEU A 251 38.94 -14.38 -21.79
CA LEU A 251 38.40 -13.99 -23.10
C LEU A 251 38.89 -14.92 -24.20
N TRP A 252 37.95 -15.29 -25.07
CA TRP A 252 38.20 -16.15 -26.24
C TRP A 252 37.61 -15.48 -27.46
N ALA A 253 38.36 -15.48 -28.56
CA ALA A 253 37.97 -14.84 -29.81
C ALA A 253 38.32 -15.64 -31.05
N GLY A 254 37.50 -15.55 -32.07
CA GLY A 254 37.70 -16.14 -33.37
C GLY A 254 36.98 -15.35 -34.47
N ALA A 255 37.20 -15.69 -35.73
CA ALA A 255 36.55 -15.05 -36.84
C ALA A 255 36.21 -16.04 -37.95
N THR A 256 35.21 -15.73 -38.77
CA THR A 256 34.80 -16.48 -39.95
C THR A 256 34.48 -15.54 -41.09
N THR A 257 34.58 -16.03 -42.31
CA THR A 257 34.14 -15.31 -43.53
C THR A 257 32.63 -15.26 -43.66
N ASP A 258 31.91 -16.10 -42.88
CA ASP A 258 30.45 -16.21 -42.93
C ASP A 258 29.76 -15.13 -42.11
N THR A 259 28.52 -14.79 -42.48
CA THR A 259 27.63 -14.07 -41.62
C THR A 259 27.08 -15.05 -40.58
N LEU A 260 27.31 -14.75 -39.33
CA LEU A 260 26.82 -15.58 -38.22
C LEU A 260 25.32 -15.37 -38.03
N GLY A 261 24.54 -16.47 -38.15
CA GLY A 261 23.18 -16.55 -37.71
C GLY A 261 23.10 -17.06 -36.26
N ARG A 262 22.19 -18.00 -36.03
CA ARG A 262 22.12 -18.66 -34.70
C ARG A 262 23.35 -19.56 -34.51
N TYR A 263 23.95 -19.43 -33.35
CA TYR A 263 25.07 -20.27 -32.91
C TYR A 263 25.01 -20.51 -31.42
N ARG A 264 25.80 -21.46 -30.94
CA ARG A 264 25.99 -21.72 -29.49
C ARG A 264 27.47 -21.66 -29.15
N VAL A 265 27.79 -21.33 -27.95
CA VAL A 265 29.14 -21.35 -27.39
C VAL A 265 29.33 -22.66 -26.65
N GLU A 266 30.34 -23.42 -27.02
CA GLU A 266 30.74 -24.66 -26.34
C GLU A 266 32.10 -24.43 -25.72
N ALA A 267 32.21 -24.74 -24.41
CA ALA A 267 33.43 -24.57 -23.63
C ALA A 267 33.79 -25.88 -22.93
N ASP A 268 34.99 -26.29 -23.07
CA ASP A 268 35.55 -27.47 -22.40
C ASP A 268 36.35 -27.00 -21.18
N TYR A 269 36.20 -27.74 -20.08
CA TYR A 269 36.90 -27.47 -18.81
C TYR A 269 37.79 -28.66 -18.47
N ASP A 270 38.96 -28.40 -17.89
CA ASP A 270 39.86 -29.49 -17.47
C ASP A 270 39.16 -30.26 -16.32
N TYR A 271 39.09 -31.58 -16.50
CA TYR A 271 38.47 -32.50 -15.54
C TYR A 271 39.31 -32.56 -14.26
N ASP A 272 38.71 -32.37 -13.12
CA ASP A 272 39.28 -32.74 -11.83
C ASP A 272 38.83 -34.17 -11.48
N GLU A 273 39.75 -35.12 -11.38
CA GLU A 273 39.53 -36.52 -11.06
C GLU A 273 38.73 -36.76 -9.76
N SER A 274 38.44 -35.68 -9.00
CA SER A 274 37.65 -35.72 -7.74
C SER A 274 36.14 -35.58 -7.98
N THR A 275 35.68 -35.20 -9.20
CA THR A 275 34.28 -35.07 -9.55
C THR A 275 33.83 -36.20 -10.48
N ASP A 276 32.82 -36.95 -10.09
CA ASP A 276 32.27 -38.12 -10.81
C ASP A 276 31.34 -37.70 -11.99
N SER A 277 31.60 -36.55 -12.66
CA SER A 277 30.80 -36.06 -13.78
C SER A 277 31.55 -36.26 -15.11
N ASP A 278 30.92 -37.00 -16.02
CA ASP A 278 31.42 -37.27 -17.37
C ASP A 278 31.32 -36.07 -18.34
N ASP A 279 30.77 -34.94 -17.95
CA ASP A 279 30.52 -33.76 -18.78
C ASP A 279 31.42 -32.57 -18.38
N ALA A 280 32.62 -32.51 -18.91
CA ALA A 280 33.52 -31.35 -18.84
C ALA A 280 33.17 -30.28 -19.90
N THR A 281 32.18 -30.50 -20.74
CA THR A 281 31.77 -29.60 -21.83
C THR A 281 30.45 -28.92 -21.51
N TRP A 282 30.43 -27.55 -21.58
CA TRP A 282 29.25 -26.77 -21.36
C TRP A 282 28.85 -26.02 -22.62
N THR A 283 27.60 -26.20 -23.10
CA THR A 283 27.12 -25.59 -24.35
C THR A 283 25.93 -24.66 -24.05
N THR A 284 26.08 -23.38 -24.39
CA THR A 284 25.03 -22.32 -24.13
C THR A 284 24.79 -21.48 -25.37
N ASP A 285 23.62 -20.84 -25.50
CA ASP A 285 23.44 -19.71 -26.39
C ASP A 285 24.27 -18.52 -25.88
N ASP A 286 24.75 -17.65 -26.77
CA ASP A 286 25.50 -16.45 -26.40
C ASP A 286 24.57 -15.30 -26.06
N ALA A 287 24.61 -14.83 -24.80
CA ALA A 287 23.77 -13.73 -24.31
C ALA A 287 24.04 -12.41 -25.05
N TYR A 288 25.30 -12.21 -25.53
CA TYR A 288 25.72 -10.95 -26.11
C TYR A 288 25.41 -10.81 -27.60
N ARG A 289 24.76 -11.79 -28.22
CA ARG A 289 24.29 -11.69 -29.59
C ARG A 289 22.92 -11.02 -29.76
N PHE A 290 22.18 -10.82 -28.67
CA PHE A 290 20.81 -10.32 -28.73
C PHE A 290 20.75 -8.80 -28.71
N ALA A 291 19.79 -8.24 -29.46
CA ALA A 291 19.43 -6.82 -29.41
C ALA A 291 18.79 -6.48 -28.06
N PRO A 292 18.66 -5.19 -27.67
CA PRO A 292 17.92 -4.79 -26.50
C PRO A 292 16.47 -5.31 -26.53
N THR A 293 15.99 -5.76 -25.36
CA THR A 293 14.64 -6.29 -25.21
C THR A 293 13.63 -5.22 -24.80
N ILE A 294 14.09 -4.09 -24.26
CA ILE A 294 13.26 -2.92 -23.95
C ILE A 294 13.26 -1.96 -25.16
N GLY A 295 12.08 -1.43 -25.49
CA GLY A 295 11.86 -0.55 -26.62
C GLY A 295 12.31 0.90 -26.37
N GLU A 296 12.61 1.64 -27.45
CA GLU A 296 12.95 3.07 -27.35
C GLU A 296 11.82 3.92 -26.78
N LEU A 297 10.54 3.56 -27.08
CA LEU A 297 9.38 4.25 -26.54
C LEU A 297 9.28 4.08 -25.03
N ASP A 298 9.51 2.87 -24.53
CA ASP A 298 9.41 2.53 -23.11
C ASP A 298 10.50 3.25 -22.30
N LEU A 299 11.73 3.27 -22.86
CA LEU A 299 12.83 4.06 -22.31
C LEU A 299 12.55 5.57 -22.31
N PHE A 300 11.91 6.08 -23.36
CA PHE A 300 11.48 7.48 -23.42
C PHE A 300 10.41 7.78 -22.37
N LEU A 301 9.37 6.94 -22.27
CA LEU A 301 8.30 7.13 -21.28
C LEU A 301 8.84 7.06 -19.85
N PHE A 302 9.74 6.13 -19.57
CA PHE A 302 10.42 6.05 -18.29
C PHE A 302 11.27 7.31 -18.02
N GLY A 303 11.99 7.80 -19.04
CA GLY A 303 12.76 9.04 -18.95
C GLY A 303 11.92 10.25 -18.59
N GLU A 304 10.69 10.33 -19.10
CA GLU A 304 9.70 11.36 -18.77
C GLU A 304 8.96 11.11 -17.44
N GLY A 305 9.16 9.96 -16.80
CA GLY A 305 8.44 9.56 -15.58
C GLY A 305 6.96 9.27 -15.83
N ARG A 306 6.61 8.68 -16.97
CA ARG A 306 5.21 8.52 -17.45
C ARG A 306 4.86 7.11 -17.92
N ASP A 307 5.69 6.13 -17.63
CA ASP A 307 5.38 4.75 -17.95
C ASP A 307 4.42 4.17 -16.91
N GLU A 308 3.13 4.19 -17.23
CA GLU A 308 2.08 3.72 -16.33
C GLU A 308 2.07 2.19 -16.16
N GLN A 309 2.82 1.44 -16.99
CA GLN A 309 2.97 -0.03 -16.91
C GLN A 309 4.45 -0.44 -16.76
N LEU A 310 5.18 0.30 -15.98
CA LEU A 310 6.63 0.18 -15.79
C LEU A 310 7.08 -1.24 -15.40
N TRP A 311 6.23 -2.01 -14.71
CA TRP A 311 6.48 -3.40 -14.34
C TRP A 311 6.53 -4.40 -15.52
N ASN A 312 6.12 -3.97 -16.71
CA ASN A 312 6.25 -4.76 -17.94
C ASN A 312 7.59 -4.54 -18.64
N HIS A 313 8.35 -3.53 -18.24
CA HIS A 313 9.57 -3.11 -18.89
C HIS A 313 10.82 -3.23 -18.01
N LEU A 314 10.69 -3.00 -16.69
CA LEU A 314 11.76 -3.19 -15.72
C LEU A 314 11.54 -4.47 -14.90
N GLY A 315 12.63 -5.06 -14.42
CA GLY A 315 12.61 -6.32 -13.68
C GLY A 315 13.04 -7.52 -14.52
N ALA A 316 12.56 -8.71 -14.17
CA ALA A 316 12.87 -9.96 -14.86
C ALA A 316 11.66 -10.45 -15.66
N HIS A 317 11.81 -10.64 -16.96
CA HIS A 317 10.76 -11.03 -17.89
C HIS A 317 11.15 -12.27 -18.69
N VAL A 318 10.34 -13.33 -18.53
CA VAL A 318 10.46 -14.53 -19.35
C VAL A 318 10.02 -14.21 -20.77
N MET A 319 10.86 -14.51 -21.75
CA MET A 319 10.54 -14.24 -23.13
C MET A 319 11.31 -15.13 -24.11
N THR A 320 10.89 -15.12 -25.36
CA THR A 320 11.58 -15.77 -26.46
C THR A 320 12.15 -14.72 -27.41
N VAL A 321 13.47 -14.64 -27.54
CA VAL A 321 14.15 -13.72 -28.44
C VAL A 321 14.86 -14.54 -29.53
N ASP A 322 14.63 -14.25 -30.80
CA ASP A 322 15.17 -14.99 -31.96
C ASP A 322 15.01 -16.51 -31.85
N GLY A 323 13.88 -16.98 -31.29
CA GLY A 323 13.56 -18.40 -31.08
C GLY A 323 14.37 -19.08 -29.98
N VAL A 324 14.94 -18.29 -29.05
CA VAL A 324 15.64 -18.77 -27.84
C VAL A 324 14.87 -18.29 -26.61
N GLU A 325 14.50 -19.25 -25.78
CA GLU A 325 13.84 -18.97 -24.49
C GLU A 325 14.87 -18.50 -23.46
N GLY A 326 14.47 -17.53 -22.63
CA GLY A 326 15.33 -16.97 -21.61
C GLY A 326 14.62 -15.90 -20.80
N VAL A 327 15.39 -15.14 -20.04
CA VAL A 327 14.90 -14.05 -19.21
C VAL A 327 15.63 -12.75 -19.54
N SER A 328 14.87 -11.70 -19.79
CA SER A 328 15.41 -10.33 -19.82
C SER A 328 15.46 -9.79 -18.40
N PHE A 329 16.61 -9.30 -17.98
CA PHE A 329 16.82 -8.62 -16.71
C PHE A 329 17.08 -7.14 -16.98
N THR A 330 16.27 -6.29 -16.38
CA THR A 330 16.36 -4.84 -16.58
C THR A 330 16.30 -4.13 -15.23
N VAL A 331 17.24 -3.19 -14.97
CA VAL A 331 17.31 -2.44 -13.72
C VAL A 331 17.75 -1.00 -13.95
N TRP A 332 17.23 -0.10 -13.12
CA TRP A 332 17.60 1.30 -13.12
C TRP A 332 18.66 1.59 -12.04
N ALA A 333 19.86 1.98 -12.46
CA ALA A 333 20.99 2.30 -11.60
C ALA A 333 21.87 3.37 -12.27
N PRO A 334 21.46 4.65 -12.28
CA PRO A 334 22.08 5.71 -13.11
C PRO A 334 23.52 6.05 -12.72
N ARG A 335 23.91 5.87 -11.46
CA ARG A 335 25.27 6.16 -10.97
C ARG A 335 26.17 4.94 -10.92
N ALA A 336 25.64 3.76 -11.26
CA ALA A 336 26.44 2.56 -11.35
C ALA A 336 27.52 2.70 -12.45
N THR A 337 28.74 2.23 -12.13
CA THR A 337 29.83 2.13 -13.11
C THR A 337 29.67 0.90 -13.99
N ALA A 338 29.17 -0.20 -13.41
CA ALA A 338 28.81 -1.44 -14.09
C ALA A 338 27.70 -2.14 -13.30
N VAL A 339 26.92 -2.97 -13.99
CA VAL A 339 25.90 -3.83 -13.39
C VAL A 339 26.01 -5.21 -13.98
N ARG A 340 25.77 -6.23 -13.16
CA ARG A 340 25.67 -7.62 -13.58
C ARG A 340 24.55 -8.32 -12.83
N VAL A 341 23.91 -9.30 -13.41
CA VAL A 341 22.92 -10.12 -12.76
C VAL A 341 23.56 -11.42 -12.27
N ILE A 342 23.26 -11.82 -11.04
CA ILE A 342 23.74 -13.07 -10.45
C ILE A 342 22.54 -13.95 -10.08
N GLY A 343 22.66 -15.25 -10.21
CA GLY A 343 21.56 -16.15 -9.91
C GLY A 343 21.85 -17.65 -10.09
N ASP A 344 20.82 -18.45 -9.89
CA ASP A 344 20.88 -19.90 -10.01
C ASP A 344 21.31 -20.36 -11.42
N PHE A 345 21.06 -19.55 -12.45
CA PHE A 345 21.33 -19.85 -13.85
C PHE A 345 22.82 -19.75 -14.22
N GLU A 346 23.67 -19.13 -13.38
CA GLU A 346 25.09 -18.95 -13.66
C GLU A 346 26.00 -19.23 -12.44
N GLY A 347 25.43 -19.80 -11.36
CA GLY A 347 26.16 -20.19 -10.15
C GLY A 347 26.52 -19.05 -9.21
N TRP A 348 25.87 -17.87 -9.32
CA TRP A 348 26.04 -16.69 -8.45
C TRP A 348 27.42 -16.00 -8.57
N GLU A 349 28.13 -16.17 -9.70
CA GLU A 349 29.47 -15.62 -9.90
C GLU A 349 29.45 -14.22 -10.58
N GLY A 350 28.59 -14.01 -11.57
CA GLY A 350 28.31 -12.74 -12.22
C GLY A 350 29.37 -12.26 -13.24
N ARG A 351 30.48 -12.95 -13.41
CA ARG A 351 31.53 -12.52 -14.36
C ARG A 351 31.16 -12.70 -15.82
N THR A 352 30.17 -13.52 -16.12
CA THR A 352 29.66 -13.77 -17.46
C THR A 352 28.37 -13.05 -17.79
N THR A 353 27.81 -12.32 -16.85
CA THR A 353 26.48 -11.71 -16.92
C THR A 353 26.49 -10.18 -16.81
N ALA A 354 27.53 -9.55 -17.40
CA ALA A 354 27.63 -8.11 -17.49
C ALA A 354 26.45 -7.53 -18.28
N MET A 355 25.78 -6.54 -17.74
CA MET A 355 24.64 -5.85 -18.36
C MET A 355 25.12 -4.65 -19.17
N ARG A 356 24.45 -4.35 -20.29
CA ARG A 356 24.70 -3.13 -21.07
C ARG A 356 23.88 -1.96 -20.52
N ARG A 357 24.46 -0.79 -20.52
CA ARG A 357 23.78 0.46 -20.22
C ARG A 357 23.11 0.98 -21.49
N LEU A 358 21.78 1.09 -21.49
CA LEU A 358 21.00 1.42 -22.68
C LEU A 358 20.91 2.93 -22.95
N THR A 359 20.85 3.74 -21.90
CA THR A 359 20.68 5.19 -22.01
C THR A 359 21.47 5.94 -20.95
N ASP A 360 21.59 7.26 -21.13
CA ASP A 360 22.16 8.16 -20.12
C ASP A 360 21.31 8.19 -18.82
N LEU A 361 20.06 7.75 -18.87
CA LEU A 361 19.20 7.57 -17.70
C LEU A 361 19.68 6.45 -16.76
N GLY A 362 20.57 5.57 -17.23
CA GLY A 362 21.15 4.50 -16.43
C GLY A 362 20.24 3.29 -16.26
N VAL A 363 19.52 2.95 -17.30
CA VAL A 363 18.83 1.66 -17.41
C VAL A 363 19.83 0.62 -17.92
N TRP A 364 19.93 -0.51 -17.23
CA TRP A 364 20.81 -1.62 -17.55
C TRP A 364 19.98 -2.84 -17.95
N GLU A 365 20.46 -3.59 -18.95
CA GLU A 365 19.72 -4.72 -19.49
C GLU A 365 20.65 -5.85 -19.92
N LEU A 366 20.17 -7.09 -19.75
CA LEU A 366 20.75 -8.29 -20.33
C LEU A 366 19.65 -9.34 -20.53
N PHE A 367 19.55 -9.87 -21.75
CA PHE A 367 18.82 -11.10 -22.00
C PHE A 367 19.72 -12.31 -21.75
N TRP A 368 19.34 -13.18 -20.78
CA TRP A 368 20.08 -14.38 -20.45
C TRP A 368 19.36 -15.63 -20.96
N PRO A 369 19.90 -16.27 -22.02
CA PRO A 369 19.30 -17.47 -22.58
C PRO A 369 19.36 -18.64 -21.59
N GLY A 370 18.27 -19.39 -21.50
CA GLY A 370 18.17 -20.56 -20.63
C GLY A 370 17.89 -20.29 -19.15
N ALA A 371 17.78 -19.03 -18.73
CA ALA A 371 17.19 -18.71 -17.45
C ALA A 371 15.71 -19.05 -17.45
N MET A 372 15.16 -19.50 -16.31
CA MET A 372 13.82 -20.08 -16.22
C MET A 372 13.05 -19.56 -15.00
N VAL A 373 11.71 -19.70 -15.08
CA VAL A 373 10.81 -19.48 -13.94
C VAL A 373 11.27 -20.29 -12.71
N GLY A 374 11.22 -19.64 -11.56
CA GLY A 374 11.57 -20.22 -10.27
C GLY A 374 13.02 -20.04 -9.85
N GLN A 375 13.90 -19.64 -10.78
CA GLN A 375 15.30 -19.33 -10.46
C GLN A 375 15.42 -18.03 -9.68
N ARG A 376 16.33 -18.01 -8.72
CA ARG A 376 16.63 -16.87 -7.87
C ARG A 376 17.71 -16.01 -8.50
N TYR A 377 17.60 -14.70 -8.30
CA TYR A 377 18.57 -13.74 -8.80
C TYR A 377 18.69 -12.50 -7.93
N LYS A 378 19.79 -11.77 -8.11
CA LYS A 378 20.04 -10.42 -7.62
C LYS A 378 20.81 -9.62 -8.65
N PHE A 379 20.81 -8.30 -8.49
CA PHE A 379 21.75 -7.45 -9.20
C PHE A 379 22.99 -7.21 -8.35
N GLN A 380 24.16 -7.27 -8.95
CA GLN A 380 25.40 -6.73 -8.38
C GLN A 380 25.72 -5.42 -9.10
N ILE A 381 25.83 -4.35 -8.33
CA ILE A 381 26.04 -2.98 -8.81
C ILE A 381 27.41 -2.52 -8.38
N LEU A 382 28.23 -2.05 -9.32
CA LEU A 382 29.56 -1.49 -9.04
C LEU A 382 29.42 -0.02 -8.68
N THR A 383 29.59 0.26 -7.39
CA THR A 383 29.58 1.59 -6.79
C THR A 383 31.01 2.08 -6.52
N ASP A 384 31.15 3.32 -6.06
CA ASP A 384 32.45 3.86 -5.61
C ASP A 384 33.06 3.04 -4.47
N SER A 385 32.24 2.31 -3.70
CA SER A 385 32.68 1.45 -2.58
C SER A 385 32.94 -0.01 -2.99
N GLY A 386 32.76 -0.35 -4.27
CA GLY A 386 32.88 -1.71 -4.80
C GLY A 386 31.53 -2.30 -5.18
N TRP A 387 31.52 -3.63 -5.40
CA TRP A 387 30.31 -4.37 -5.73
C TRP A 387 29.39 -4.48 -4.53
N VAL A 388 28.09 -4.15 -4.72
CA VAL A 388 27.02 -4.32 -3.74
C VAL A 388 25.92 -5.18 -4.37
N GLU A 389 25.29 -6.02 -3.56
CA GLU A 389 24.16 -6.84 -3.99
C GLU A 389 22.83 -6.17 -3.68
N ARG A 390 21.89 -6.25 -4.63
CA ARG A 390 20.56 -5.67 -4.53
C ARG A 390 19.50 -6.67 -5.00
N ALA A 391 18.40 -6.76 -4.27
CA ALA A 391 17.18 -7.34 -4.80
C ALA A 391 16.63 -6.44 -5.92
N ASP A 392 15.89 -7.03 -6.82
CA ASP A 392 15.25 -6.29 -7.90
C ASP A 392 14.06 -5.45 -7.38
N PRO A 393 14.06 -4.11 -7.56
CA PRO A 393 12.97 -3.25 -7.16
C PRO A 393 11.62 -3.59 -7.83
N PHE A 394 11.65 -4.22 -9.00
CA PHE A 394 10.49 -4.62 -9.79
C PHE A 394 10.20 -6.13 -9.72
N ALA A 395 10.86 -6.85 -8.81
CA ALA A 395 10.59 -8.26 -8.62
C ALA A 395 9.11 -8.50 -8.33
N ARG A 396 8.48 -9.36 -9.12
CA ARG A 396 7.08 -9.78 -8.92
C ARG A 396 6.94 -10.96 -7.95
N ARG A 397 8.07 -11.52 -7.50
CA ARG A 397 8.16 -12.56 -6.49
C ARG A 397 9.50 -12.49 -5.78
N ALA A 398 9.52 -12.73 -4.47
CA ALA A 398 10.70 -12.81 -3.63
C ALA A 398 10.80 -14.17 -2.95
N GLU A 399 11.99 -14.47 -2.40
CA GLU A 399 12.14 -15.58 -1.44
C GLU A 399 11.41 -15.27 -0.14
N VAL A 400 11.08 -16.33 0.60
CA VAL A 400 10.53 -16.19 1.96
C VAL A 400 11.61 -15.64 2.89
N PRO A 401 11.36 -14.54 3.60
CA PRO A 401 12.31 -14.02 4.58
C PRO A 401 12.74 -15.08 5.64
N PRO A 402 14.01 -15.06 6.09
CA PRO A 402 14.99 -13.97 5.96
C PRO A 402 15.83 -14.00 4.68
N LEU A 403 15.52 -14.85 3.71
CA LEU A 403 16.17 -14.85 2.42
C LEU A 403 15.75 -13.60 1.62
N THR A 404 16.61 -13.15 0.69
CA THR A 404 16.48 -11.81 0.12
C THR A 404 16.61 -11.77 -1.41
N ALA A 405 16.66 -12.91 -2.07
CA ALA A 405 16.74 -12.92 -3.52
C ALA A 405 15.36 -12.69 -4.16
N SER A 406 15.38 -12.07 -5.32
CA SER A 406 14.26 -12.01 -6.24
C SER A 406 14.09 -13.35 -6.95
N VAL A 407 12.87 -13.68 -7.37
CA VAL A 407 12.57 -14.95 -8.03
C VAL A 407 11.95 -14.66 -9.40
N VAL A 408 12.50 -15.24 -10.45
CA VAL A 408 11.92 -15.17 -11.79
C VAL A 408 10.53 -15.80 -11.76
N THR A 409 9.53 -15.05 -12.16
CA THR A 409 8.14 -15.52 -12.13
C THR A 409 7.38 -15.11 -13.38
N GLU A 410 6.46 -15.95 -13.77
CA GLU A 410 5.45 -15.71 -14.80
C GLU A 410 4.12 -16.20 -14.23
N SER A 411 3.02 -15.54 -14.57
CA SER A 411 1.70 -15.94 -14.13
C SER A 411 0.99 -16.69 -15.25
N ASP A 412 0.41 -17.85 -14.91
CA ASP A 412 -0.53 -18.58 -15.77
C ASP A 412 -1.97 -18.55 -15.19
N TYR A 413 -2.18 -17.68 -14.20
CA TYR A 413 -3.47 -17.54 -13.53
C TYR A 413 -4.56 -17.05 -14.48
N THR A 414 -5.68 -17.74 -14.45
CA THR A 414 -6.86 -17.35 -15.22
C THR A 414 -7.97 -16.96 -14.24
N TRP A 415 -8.37 -15.70 -14.29
CA TRP A 415 -9.45 -15.17 -13.48
C TRP A 415 -10.79 -15.85 -13.79
N SER A 416 -11.59 -16.08 -12.76
CA SER A 416 -12.88 -16.75 -12.91
C SER A 416 -13.96 -15.85 -13.53
N GLU A 417 -15.08 -16.47 -13.96
CA GLU A 417 -16.27 -15.72 -14.37
C GLU A 417 -16.86 -14.89 -13.23
N GLY A 418 -16.69 -15.32 -11.98
CA GLY A 418 -17.14 -14.59 -10.79
C GLY A 418 -16.39 -13.27 -10.62
N ASP A 419 -15.06 -13.30 -10.79
CA ASP A 419 -14.24 -12.08 -10.80
C ASP A 419 -14.62 -11.16 -11.97
N ALA A 420 -14.76 -11.69 -13.18
CA ALA A 420 -15.15 -10.89 -14.35
C ALA A 420 -16.50 -10.17 -14.13
N GLN A 421 -17.49 -10.84 -13.51
CA GLN A 421 -18.76 -10.23 -13.14
C GLN A 421 -18.61 -9.15 -12.08
N TRP A 422 -17.75 -9.39 -11.08
CA TRP A 422 -17.42 -8.41 -10.07
C TRP A 422 -16.79 -7.15 -10.66
N MET A 423 -15.79 -7.31 -11.54
CA MET A 423 -15.09 -6.20 -12.21
C MET A 423 -16.04 -5.38 -13.09
N GLU A 424 -16.96 -6.04 -13.81
CA GLU A 424 -18.01 -5.35 -14.57
C GLU A 424 -18.97 -4.57 -13.67
N HIS A 425 -19.35 -5.16 -12.52
CA HIS A 425 -20.18 -4.51 -11.52
C HIS A 425 -19.48 -3.31 -10.89
N ARG A 426 -18.23 -3.48 -10.47
CA ARG A 426 -17.39 -2.42 -9.90
C ARG A 426 -17.31 -1.22 -10.83
N ALA A 427 -17.00 -1.44 -12.10
CA ALA A 427 -16.85 -0.37 -13.09
C ALA A 427 -18.10 0.50 -13.30
N LYS A 428 -19.28 0.01 -12.92
CA LYS A 428 -20.58 0.71 -13.08
C LYS A 428 -21.06 1.37 -11.79
N THR A 429 -20.27 1.32 -10.73
CA THR A 429 -20.73 1.69 -9.39
C THR A 429 -19.71 2.58 -8.68
N THR A 430 -20.18 3.33 -7.70
CA THR A 430 -19.31 4.11 -6.81
C THR A 430 -19.52 3.65 -5.37
N THR A 431 -18.48 3.73 -4.57
CA THR A 431 -18.58 3.42 -3.13
C THR A 431 -19.38 4.44 -2.34
N HIS A 432 -19.56 5.65 -2.91
CA HIS A 432 -20.27 6.74 -2.23
C HIS A 432 -21.75 6.45 -2.02
N ASP A 433 -22.41 5.86 -3.02
CA ASP A 433 -23.85 5.62 -3.04
C ASP A 433 -24.22 4.18 -2.64
N ARG A 434 -23.33 3.49 -1.90
CA ARG A 434 -23.50 2.09 -1.54
C ARG A 434 -23.08 1.80 -0.11
N PRO A 435 -23.61 0.72 0.45
CA PRO A 435 -23.12 0.25 1.74
C PRO A 435 -21.66 -0.19 1.57
N MET A 436 -20.80 0.28 2.46
CA MET A 436 -19.41 -0.12 2.56
C MET A 436 -19.09 -0.31 4.04
N SER A 437 -18.90 -1.55 4.43
CA SER A 437 -18.37 -1.95 5.73
C SER A 437 -17.18 -2.86 5.52
N VAL A 438 -16.08 -2.56 6.19
CA VAL A 438 -14.77 -3.13 5.95
C VAL A 438 -14.33 -3.98 7.14
N TYR A 439 -13.88 -5.20 6.87
CA TYR A 439 -13.24 -6.07 7.85
C TYR A 439 -11.73 -6.03 7.62
N GLU A 440 -10.98 -5.37 8.50
CA GLU A 440 -9.54 -5.19 8.41
C GLU A 440 -8.83 -6.42 8.98
N VAL A 441 -7.84 -6.95 8.25
CA VAL A 441 -7.21 -8.25 8.52
C VAL A 441 -5.70 -8.20 8.38
N HIS A 442 -4.99 -8.61 9.44
CA HIS A 442 -3.60 -9.06 9.34
C HIS A 442 -3.58 -10.56 9.08
N LEU A 443 -3.31 -10.96 7.85
CA LEU A 443 -3.48 -12.34 7.40
C LEU A 443 -2.67 -13.35 8.22
N GLY A 444 -1.43 -12.97 8.61
CA GLY A 444 -0.52 -13.83 9.35
C GLY A 444 -0.98 -14.20 10.76
N SER A 445 -1.79 -13.34 11.40
CA SER A 445 -2.29 -13.57 12.76
C SER A 445 -3.80 -13.78 12.84
N TRP A 446 -4.55 -13.64 11.74
CA TRP A 446 -5.97 -13.99 11.72
C TRP A 446 -6.18 -15.47 12.06
N ARG A 447 -5.47 -16.34 11.37
CA ARG A 447 -5.28 -17.76 11.72
C ARG A 447 -3.87 -18.17 11.29
N PRO A 448 -2.92 -18.27 12.21
CA PRO A 448 -1.54 -18.57 11.89
C PRO A 448 -1.35 -19.86 11.11
N GLY A 449 -0.45 -19.82 10.12
CA GLY A 449 -0.05 -21.00 9.34
C GLY A 449 -0.90 -21.27 8.10
N LEU A 450 -1.88 -20.43 7.79
CA LEU A 450 -2.65 -20.54 6.55
C LEU A 450 -1.87 -19.95 5.36
N SER A 451 -1.94 -20.64 4.23
CA SER A 451 -1.59 -20.08 2.93
C SER A 451 -2.72 -19.17 2.41
N TYR A 452 -2.45 -18.37 1.35
CA TYR A 452 -3.49 -17.58 0.66
C TYR A 452 -4.70 -18.43 0.28
N ARG A 453 -4.47 -19.63 -0.25
CA ARG A 453 -5.55 -20.55 -0.67
C ARG A 453 -6.36 -21.08 0.49
N GLU A 454 -5.69 -21.51 1.57
CA GLU A 454 -6.37 -22.02 2.77
C GLU A 454 -7.13 -20.92 3.51
N ALA A 455 -6.60 -19.68 3.48
CA ALA A 455 -7.26 -18.53 4.06
C ALA A 455 -8.55 -18.17 3.29
N ALA A 456 -8.58 -18.32 1.97
CA ALA A 456 -9.71 -17.91 1.14
C ALA A 456 -11.04 -18.45 1.63
N ASP A 457 -11.18 -19.77 1.74
CA ASP A 457 -12.48 -20.40 2.11
C ASP A 457 -12.88 -20.05 3.56
N GLN A 458 -11.93 -19.96 4.47
CA GLN A 458 -12.21 -19.67 5.88
C GLN A 458 -12.58 -18.20 6.08
N LEU A 459 -11.86 -17.28 5.43
CA LEU A 459 -12.13 -15.85 5.51
C LEU A 459 -13.46 -15.49 4.86
N ILE A 460 -13.73 -16.03 3.67
CA ILE A 460 -15.02 -15.84 2.98
C ILE A 460 -16.18 -16.26 3.87
N GLY A 461 -16.12 -17.46 4.46
CA GLY A 461 -17.18 -17.94 5.34
C GLY A 461 -17.41 -17.03 6.55
N HIS A 462 -16.35 -16.50 7.14
CA HIS A 462 -16.42 -15.58 8.27
C HIS A 462 -17.00 -14.21 7.87
N VAL A 463 -16.49 -13.61 6.80
CA VAL A 463 -16.91 -12.30 6.30
C VAL A 463 -18.37 -12.33 5.83
N GLN A 464 -18.79 -13.40 5.15
CA GLN A 464 -20.19 -13.57 4.73
C GLN A 464 -21.13 -13.74 5.92
N TYR A 465 -20.73 -14.50 6.96
CA TYR A 465 -21.50 -14.63 8.18
C TYR A 465 -21.71 -13.29 8.86
N LEU A 466 -20.64 -12.49 8.98
CA LEU A 466 -20.69 -11.14 9.55
C LEU A 466 -21.38 -10.12 8.64
N GLY A 467 -21.45 -10.37 7.34
CA GLY A 467 -22.08 -9.52 6.36
C GLY A 467 -21.29 -8.28 5.96
N PHE A 468 -19.98 -8.23 6.19
CA PHE A 468 -19.13 -7.16 5.67
C PHE A 468 -19.10 -7.17 4.14
N THR A 469 -18.92 -6.01 3.55
CA THR A 469 -18.89 -5.82 2.10
C THR A 469 -17.49 -5.90 1.51
N HIS A 470 -16.47 -5.58 2.30
CA HIS A 470 -15.07 -5.55 1.88
C HIS A 470 -14.18 -6.18 2.96
N VAL A 471 -13.04 -6.69 2.52
CA VAL A 471 -11.89 -7.01 3.37
C VAL A 471 -10.78 -6.02 3.06
N GLU A 472 -10.13 -5.47 4.08
CA GLU A 472 -8.91 -4.69 3.97
C GLU A 472 -7.77 -5.48 4.57
N PHE A 473 -6.75 -5.76 3.76
CA PHE A 473 -5.55 -6.44 4.23
C PHE A 473 -4.49 -5.42 4.61
N LEU A 474 -3.89 -5.58 5.81
CA LEU A 474 -2.63 -4.94 6.12
C LEU A 474 -1.63 -5.25 5.01
N PRO A 475 -0.53 -4.47 4.84
CA PRO A 475 0.28 -4.55 3.64
C PRO A 475 0.69 -5.96 3.25
N LEU A 476 0.29 -6.39 2.05
CA LEU A 476 0.67 -7.69 1.46
C LEU A 476 1.90 -7.60 0.56
N ALA A 477 2.48 -6.42 0.39
CA ALA A 477 3.78 -6.26 -0.27
C ALA A 477 4.89 -6.93 0.54
N GLU A 478 5.93 -7.45 -0.13
CA GLU A 478 7.01 -8.17 0.55
C GLU A 478 7.82 -7.27 1.49
N HIS A 479 8.11 -7.79 2.68
CA HIS A 479 8.81 -7.07 3.73
C HIS A 479 9.68 -8.04 4.55
N PRO A 480 10.85 -7.63 5.06
CA PRO A 480 11.77 -8.56 5.74
C PRO A 480 11.35 -8.92 7.16
N PHE A 481 10.77 -7.95 7.88
CA PHE A 481 10.48 -8.04 9.31
C PHE A 481 8.98 -8.20 9.57
N GLY A 482 8.55 -9.38 10.04
CA GLY A 482 7.14 -9.66 10.33
C GLY A 482 6.53 -8.75 11.41
N GLY A 483 7.33 -8.28 12.37
CA GLY A 483 6.89 -7.33 13.40
C GLY A 483 6.64 -5.91 12.89
N SER A 484 6.90 -5.63 11.62
CA SER A 484 6.46 -4.39 10.96
C SER A 484 5.03 -4.48 10.40
N TRP A 485 4.39 -5.66 10.47
CA TRP A 485 3.05 -5.95 9.95
C TRP A 485 2.90 -5.69 8.45
N GLY A 486 4.02 -5.51 7.74
CA GLY A 486 4.08 -5.15 6.33
C GLY A 486 4.37 -3.69 6.05
N TYR A 487 4.45 -2.81 7.05
CA TYR A 487 4.69 -1.37 6.84
C TYR A 487 6.16 -1.01 6.53
N GLN A 488 7.08 -1.98 6.53
CA GLN A 488 8.48 -1.79 6.09
C GLN A 488 8.74 -2.56 4.78
N VAL A 489 8.17 -2.05 3.69
CA VAL A 489 8.16 -2.70 2.38
C VAL A 489 9.54 -2.68 1.73
N THR A 490 10.00 -3.84 1.25
CA THR A 490 11.23 -3.99 0.45
C THR A 490 10.96 -4.45 -0.97
N GLY A 491 9.83 -5.11 -1.23
CA GLY A 491 9.41 -5.58 -2.55
C GLY A 491 8.05 -5.04 -2.94
N TYR A 492 8.01 -3.84 -3.53
CA TYR A 492 6.78 -3.12 -3.85
C TYR A 492 5.89 -3.84 -4.87
N TYR A 493 6.48 -4.60 -5.78
CA TYR A 493 5.77 -5.35 -6.82
C TYR A 493 5.63 -6.85 -6.51
N ALA A 494 6.13 -7.31 -5.37
CA ALA A 494 6.02 -8.70 -4.94
C ALA A 494 5.01 -8.84 -3.81
N PRO A 495 3.97 -9.66 -3.93
CA PRO A 495 3.21 -10.14 -2.77
C PRO A 495 4.13 -10.90 -1.81
N THR A 496 3.89 -10.77 -0.50
CA THR A 496 4.71 -11.50 0.48
C THR A 496 4.65 -13.00 0.26
N ALA A 497 5.82 -13.60 0.13
CA ALA A 497 5.97 -15.03 -0.12
C ALA A 497 5.62 -15.92 1.10
N ARG A 498 5.34 -15.31 2.27
CA ARG A 498 4.99 -16.03 3.52
C ARG A 498 3.74 -16.88 3.38
N PHE A 499 2.82 -16.49 2.51
CA PHE A 499 1.51 -17.13 2.38
C PHE A 499 1.33 -17.89 1.06
N GLY A 500 2.31 -17.84 0.16
CA GLY A 500 2.26 -18.53 -1.12
C GLY A 500 2.84 -17.74 -2.28
N SER A 501 2.47 -18.15 -3.49
CA SER A 501 2.87 -17.48 -4.72
C SER A 501 1.98 -16.27 -5.05
N PRO A 502 2.39 -15.41 -5.99
CA PRO A 502 1.51 -14.36 -6.52
C PRO A 502 0.18 -14.88 -7.06
N ASP A 503 0.17 -16.05 -7.69
CA ASP A 503 -1.06 -16.68 -8.20
C ASP A 503 -1.97 -17.21 -7.07
N ASP A 504 -1.39 -17.55 -5.92
CA ASP A 504 -2.19 -17.91 -4.74
C ASP A 504 -2.91 -16.68 -4.15
N LEU A 505 -2.29 -15.48 -4.22
CA LEU A 505 -2.96 -14.23 -3.87
C LEU A 505 -4.06 -13.89 -4.88
N ARG A 506 -3.81 -14.04 -6.20
CA ARG A 506 -4.86 -13.87 -7.23
C ARG A 506 -6.03 -14.80 -6.94
N TYR A 507 -5.76 -16.05 -6.57
CA TYR A 507 -6.81 -16.99 -6.17
C TYR A 507 -7.62 -16.50 -4.97
N LEU A 508 -6.99 -15.98 -3.93
CA LEU A 508 -7.69 -15.44 -2.75
C LEU A 508 -8.64 -14.31 -3.16
N ILE A 509 -8.16 -13.36 -3.96
CA ILE A 509 -8.93 -12.21 -4.42
C ILE A 509 -10.10 -12.65 -5.33
N ASP A 510 -9.85 -13.51 -6.31
CA ASP A 510 -10.86 -14.09 -7.19
C ASP A 510 -11.99 -14.77 -6.39
N ARG A 511 -11.63 -15.53 -5.35
CA ARG A 511 -12.60 -16.20 -4.49
C ARG A 511 -13.44 -15.20 -3.67
N LEU A 512 -12.82 -14.10 -3.18
CA LEU A 512 -13.53 -13.02 -2.50
C LEU A 512 -14.51 -12.32 -3.45
N HIS A 513 -14.08 -11.96 -4.65
CA HIS A 513 -14.93 -11.36 -5.69
C HIS A 513 -16.10 -12.28 -6.09
N SER A 514 -15.84 -13.57 -6.29
CA SER A 514 -16.86 -14.58 -6.55
C SER A 514 -17.88 -14.71 -5.42
N ALA A 515 -17.50 -14.36 -4.19
CA ALA A 515 -18.37 -14.33 -3.02
C ALA A 515 -19.10 -12.98 -2.82
N GLY A 516 -18.86 -12.00 -3.68
CA GLY A 516 -19.44 -10.66 -3.60
C GLY A 516 -18.76 -9.76 -2.56
N ILE A 517 -17.49 -10.00 -2.27
CA ILE A 517 -16.69 -9.28 -1.28
C ILE A 517 -15.57 -8.53 -1.99
N GLY A 518 -15.50 -7.20 -1.81
CA GLY A 518 -14.41 -6.38 -2.34
C GLY A 518 -13.13 -6.49 -1.52
N VAL A 519 -12.01 -6.16 -2.16
CA VAL A 519 -10.68 -6.26 -1.56
C VAL A 519 -9.97 -4.91 -1.57
N ILE A 520 -9.58 -4.46 -0.40
CA ILE A 520 -8.75 -3.27 -0.19
C ILE A 520 -7.40 -3.74 0.34
N MET A 521 -6.34 -3.08 -0.07
CA MET A 521 -5.00 -3.35 0.44
C MET A 521 -4.37 -2.09 1.01
N ASP A 522 -3.67 -2.25 2.12
CA ASP A 522 -2.82 -1.21 2.67
C ASP A 522 -1.59 -0.99 1.79
N TRP A 523 -1.33 0.25 1.41
CA TRP A 523 -0.24 0.67 0.53
C TRP A 523 0.62 1.73 1.18
N VAL A 524 1.94 1.51 1.20
CA VAL A 524 2.91 2.30 1.95
C VAL A 524 3.84 3.09 0.99
N PRO A 525 3.37 4.15 0.32
CA PRO A 525 4.20 4.91 -0.61
C PRO A 525 5.04 5.99 0.06
N GLY A 526 4.89 6.20 1.37
CA GLY A 526 5.53 7.29 2.10
C GLY A 526 6.99 7.02 2.42
N HIS A 527 7.34 5.79 2.74
CA HIS A 527 8.66 5.43 3.26
C HIS A 527 9.02 3.96 3.01
N PHE A 528 10.29 3.60 3.23
CA PHE A 528 10.79 2.23 3.12
C PHE A 528 11.97 2.00 4.07
N PRO A 529 12.25 0.74 4.48
CA PRO A 529 13.31 0.42 5.44
C PRO A 529 14.71 0.64 4.86
N LYS A 530 15.69 0.73 5.76
CA LYS A 530 17.10 1.00 5.43
C LYS A 530 17.93 -0.27 5.14
N ASP A 531 17.27 -1.36 4.78
CA ASP A 531 17.92 -2.62 4.45
C ASP A 531 18.87 -2.45 3.26
N GLU A 532 20.16 -2.79 3.45
CA GLU A 532 21.22 -2.53 2.48
C GLU A 532 21.04 -3.31 1.17
N TRP A 533 20.35 -4.41 1.19
CA TRP A 533 20.09 -5.24 0.02
C TRP A 533 18.85 -4.84 -0.79
N ALA A 534 18.06 -3.87 -0.29
CA ALA A 534 16.83 -3.38 -0.91
C ALA A 534 17.04 -1.99 -1.56
N LEU A 535 16.05 -1.08 -1.44
CA LEU A 535 16.03 0.20 -2.15
C LEU A 535 17.03 1.23 -1.61
N GLY A 536 17.39 1.15 -0.32
CA GLY A 536 18.23 2.15 0.32
C GLY A 536 19.60 2.29 -0.34
N LYS A 537 19.94 3.50 -0.79
CA LYS A 537 21.19 3.80 -1.50
C LYS A 537 21.49 2.80 -2.62
N PHE A 538 20.48 2.54 -3.42
CA PHE A 538 20.44 1.40 -4.34
C PHE A 538 21.69 1.28 -5.25
N ASP A 539 22.12 2.37 -5.85
CA ASP A 539 23.33 2.43 -6.70
C ASP A 539 24.54 3.04 -5.99
N GLY A 540 24.58 2.95 -4.65
CA GLY A 540 25.62 3.54 -3.80
C GLY A 540 25.31 4.95 -3.33
N HIS A 541 24.26 5.57 -3.83
CA HIS A 541 23.80 6.92 -3.49
C HIS A 541 22.29 6.91 -3.23
N ALA A 542 21.77 8.00 -2.67
CA ALA A 542 20.34 8.21 -2.58
C ALA A 542 19.74 8.22 -4.00
N LEU A 543 18.97 7.19 -4.32
CA LEU A 543 18.32 7.00 -5.61
C LEU A 543 16.80 7.08 -5.48
N PHE A 544 16.23 6.25 -4.62
CA PHE A 544 14.81 6.26 -4.33
C PHE A 544 14.46 7.25 -3.22
N GLU A 545 15.35 7.44 -2.26
CA GLU A 545 15.20 8.39 -1.16
C GLU A 545 15.74 9.78 -1.50
N HIS A 546 15.17 10.81 -0.85
CA HIS A 546 15.68 12.17 -0.98
C HIS A 546 17.09 12.30 -0.38
N PRO A 547 18.06 12.93 -1.08
CA PRO A 547 19.46 12.96 -0.66
C PRO A 547 19.74 13.76 0.61
N ASP A 548 18.92 14.76 0.94
CA ASP A 548 19.04 15.49 2.21
C ASP A 548 18.29 14.74 3.32
N PRO A 549 18.96 14.28 4.39
CA PRO A 549 18.32 13.49 5.44
C PRO A 549 17.19 14.21 6.18
N ARG A 550 17.17 15.55 6.18
CA ARG A 550 16.05 16.33 6.74
C ARG A 550 14.75 16.18 5.95
N ARG A 551 14.80 15.69 4.71
CA ARG A 551 13.65 15.32 3.88
C ARG A 551 13.59 13.81 3.64
N GLY A 552 14.74 13.15 3.54
CA GLY A 552 14.91 11.76 3.12
C GLY A 552 14.90 10.72 4.25
N GLU A 553 14.78 11.11 5.50
CA GLU A 553 14.70 10.18 6.63
C GLU A 553 13.44 10.43 7.47
N GLN A 554 12.79 9.34 7.89
CA GLN A 554 11.71 9.36 8.88
C GLN A 554 12.28 8.86 10.21
N LEU A 555 12.42 9.79 11.16
CA LEU A 555 13.13 9.51 12.41
C LEU A 555 12.35 8.61 13.36
N ASP A 556 11.02 8.72 13.39
CA ASP A 556 10.17 7.96 14.30
C ASP A 556 10.17 6.46 13.95
N TRP A 557 10.26 6.13 12.66
CA TRP A 557 10.22 4.75 12.17
C TRP A 557 11.59 4.22 11.74
N GLY A 558 12.62 5.06 11.72
CA GLY A 558 13.97 4.69 11.29
C GLY A 558 14.09 4.35 9.81
N THR A 559 13.15 4.83 8.97
CA THR A 559 13.03 4.53 7.54
C THR A 559 13.57 5.67 6.66
N TYR A 560 13.72 5.41 5.35
CA TYR A 560 13.92 6.44 4.34
C TYR A 560 12.57 6.95 3.81
N VAL A 561 12.56 8.19 3.30
CA VAL A 561 11.42 8.83 2.63
C VAL A 561 11.74 8.95 1.15
N PHE A 562 10.81 8.56 0.30
CA PHE A 562 10.96 8.66 -1.15
C PHE A 562 11.19 10.10 -1.63
N ASP A 563 12.00 10.25 -2.69
CA ASP A 563 12.16 11.53 -3.37
C ASP A 563 11.04 11.75 -4.38
N PHE A 564 9.91 12.27 -3.91
CA PHE A 564 8.74 12.57 -4.76
C PHE A 564 9.02 13.66 -5.81
N GLY A 565 10.14 14.36 -5.71
CA GLY A 565 10.58 15.35 -6.70
C GLY A 565 11.25 14.72 -7.91
N GLN A 566 11.71 13.47 -7.82
CA GLN A 566 12.35 12.76 -8.93
C GLN A 566 11.32 12.05 -9.80
N PRO A 567 11.22 12.37 -11.10
CA PRO A 567 10.20 11.80 -11.98
C PRO A 567 10.17 10.27 -12.02
N GLN A 568 11.34 9.61 -12.02
CA GLN A 568 11.43 8.15 -12.06
C GLN A 568 10.96 7.49 -10.76
N VAL A 569 11.20 8.12 -9.61
CA VAL A 569 10.71 7.63 -8.31
C VAL A 569 9.19 7.80 -8.22
N ARG A 570 8.65 8.93 -8.67
CA ARG A 570 7.19 9.11 -8.78
C ARG A 570 6.58 8.07 -9.71
N ASN A 571 7.20 7.84 -10.88
CA ASN A 571 6.74 6.83 -11.82
C ASN A 571 6.76 5.42 -11.22
N PHE A 572 7.81 5.06 -10.47
CA PHE A 572 7.89 3.81 -9.73
C PHE A 572 6.68 3.62 -8.80
N LEU A 573 6.31 4.65 -8.03
CA LEU A 573 5.20 4.58 -7.08
C LEU A 573 3.83 4.64 -7.76
N VAL A 574 3.64 5.53 -8.76
CA VAL A 574 2.38 5.58 -9.53
C VAL A 574 2.11 4.26 -10.23
N ALA A 575 3.11 3.73 -10.94
CA ALA A 575 2.99 2.43 -11.60
C ALA A 575 2.75 1.29 -10.59
N ASN A 576 3.33 1.37 -9.39
CA ASN A 576 3.08 0.38 -8.34
C ASN A 576 1.61 0.39 -7.85
N ALA A 577 1.00 1.56 -7.64
CA ALA A 577 -0.43 1.62 -7.34
C ALA A 577 -1.27 0.99 -8.46
N LEU A 578 -0.96 1.32 -9.71
CA LEU A 578 -1.67 0.77 -10.87
C LEU A 578 -1.48 -0.74 -11.02
N TYR A 579 -0.29 -1.25 -10.71
CA TYR A 579 0.04 -2.68 -10.70
C TYR A 579 -0.90 -3.51 -9.82
N TRP A 580 -1.18 -3.07 -8.62
CA TRP A 580 -2.09 -3.76 -7.71
C TRP A 580 -3.53 -3.80 -8.25
N PHE A 581 -3.97 -2.73 -8.91
CA PHE A 581 -5.29 -2.72 -9.57
C PHE A 581 -5.35 -3.58 -10.83
N GLU A 582 -4.29 -3.58 -11.65
CA GLU A 582 -4.28 -4.28 -12.93
C GLU A 582 -3.99 -5.77 -12.78
N GLU A 583 -2.98 -6.12 -11.99
CA GLU A 583 -2.47 -7.49 -11.88
C GLU A 583 -3.19 -8.32 -10.81
N PHE A 584 -3.76 -7.65 -9.79
CA PHE A 584 -4.42 -8.33 -8.69
C PHE A 584 -5.89 -7.97 -8.55
N HIS A 585 -6.45 -7.13 -9.42
CA HIS A 585 -7.86 -6.75 -9.44
C HIS A 585 -8.40 -6.17 -8.13
N ILE A 586 -7.55 -5.68 -7.21
CA ILE A 586 -8.01 -5.10 -5.95
C ILE A 586 -8.97 -3.92 -6.19
N ASP A 587 -9.86 -3.65 -5.23
CA ASP A 587 -10.91 -2.64 -5.34
C ASP A 587 -10.54 -1.32 -4.70
N GLY A 588 -9.54 -1.31 -3.86
CA GLY A 588 -9.08 -0.08 -3.21
C GLY A 588 -7.68 -0.18 -2.65
N LEU A 589 -7.06 1.00 -2.48
CA LEU A 589 -5.84 1.18 -1.71
C LEU A 589 -6.11 2.10 -0.53
N ARG A 590 -5.79 1.64 0.68
CA ARG A 590 -5.63 2.52 1.83
C ARG A 590 -4.19 3.00 1.83
N VAL A 591 -3.99 4.31 1.77
CA VAL A 591 -2.67 4.95 1.71
C VAL A 591 -2.24 5.30 3.12
N ASP A 592 -1.17 4.64 3.54
CA ASP A 592 -0.58 4.75 4.87
C ASP A 592 0.04 6.11 5.12
N ALA A 593 -0.15 6.65 6.32
CA ALA A 593 0.55 7.80 6.88
C ALA A 593 0.59 9.04 5.95
N VAL A 594 -0.51 9.38 5.29
CA VAL A 594 -0.58 10.51 4.34
C VAL A 594 -0.13 11.82 4.98
N ALA A 595 -0.43 12.05 6.26
CA ALA A 595 0.03 13.22 7.00
C ALA A 595 1.56 13.37 6.97
N SER A 596 2.31 12.27 7.07
CA SER A 596 3.78 12.28 7.02
C SER A 596 4.34 12.68 5.66
N MET A 597 3.56 12.46 4.60
CA MET A 597 3.90 12.84 3.24
C MET A 597 3.58 14.31 2.95
N LEU A 598 2.48 14.85 3.52
CA LEU A 598 2.01 16.21 3.25
C LEU A 598 2.88 17.29 3.88
N TYR A 599 3.57 16.98 4.99
CA TYR A 599 4.27 17.99 5.79
C TYR A 599 5.76 17.70 5.94
N LEU A 600 6.58 18.66 5.52
CA LEU A 600 8.05 18.61 5.62
C LEU A 600 8.56 18.67 7.07
N ASP A 601 7.76 19.19 8.00
CA ASP A 601 8.04 19.30 9.43
C ASP A 601 7.41 18.18 10.27
N TYR A 602 6.78 17.18 9.62
CA TYR A 602 6.16 16.06 10.34
C TYR A 602 7.18 15.32 11.21
N SER A 603 6.95 15.27 12.52
CA SER A 603 7.83 14.64 13.54
C SER A 603 9.31 15.05 13.45
N ARG A 604 9.61 16.26 12.97
CA ARG A 604 10.98 16.77 12.81
C ARG A 604 11.21 18.04 13.61
N THR A 605 12.36 18.10 14.26
CA THR A 605 12.85 19.33 14.92
C THR A 605 13.63 20.20 13.95
N GLU A 606 14.29 19.59 12.97
CA GLU A 606 15.01 20.26 11.89
C GLU A 606 14.42 19.80 10.55
N TRP A 607 13.96 20.74 9.74
CA TRP A 607 13.34 20.48 8.45
C TRP A 607 13.69 21.56 7.43
N LEU A 608 13.47 21.26 6.15
CA LEU A 608 13.68 22.20 5.04
C LEU A 608 12.33 22.68 4.52
N PRO A 609 12.12 24.00 4.39
CA PRO A 609 10.90 24.53 3.79
C PRO A 609 10.82 24.18 2.30
N ASN A 610 9.60 24.23 1.77
CA ASN A 610 9.37 24.16 0.33
C ASN A 610 9.87 25.45 -0.38
N VAL A 611 9.77 25.46 -1.72
CA VAL A 611 10.24 26.60 -2.56
C VAL A 611 9.55 27.94 -2.26
N HIS A 612 8.42 27.91 -1.54
CA HIS A 612 7.68 29.09 -1.12
C HIS A 612 7.93 29.47 0.35
N GLY A 613 8.77 28.70 1.07
CA GLY A 613 9.06 28.90 2.48
C GLY A 613 8.05 28.25 3.43
N GLY A 614 7.09 27.49 2.92
CA GLY A 614 6.08 26.76 3.68
C GLY A 614 6.53 25.35 4.10
N ARG A 615 5.69 24.71 4.90
CA ARG A 615 5.92 23.35 5.41
C ARG A 615 5.30 22.25 4.57
N GLU A 616 4.46 22.60 3.62
CA GLU A 616 3.79 21.65 2.73
C GLU A 616 4.82 20.99 1.79
N ASN A 617 4.77 19.67 1.66
CA ASN A 617 5.59 18.92 0.71
C ASN A 617 4.89 18.92 -0.66
N LEU A 618 5.20 19.92 -1.47
CA LEU A 618 4.54 20.15 -2.76
C LEU A 618 4.74 18.99 -3.73
N GLU A 619 5.89 18.34 -3.66
CA GLU A 619 6.25 17.20 -4.50
C GLU A 619 5.39 15.97 -4.15
N ALA A 620 5.22 15.68 -2.86
CA ALA A 620 4.34 14.59 -2.42
C ALA A 620 2.86 14.88 -2.65
N ILE A 621 2.41 16.13 -2.47
CA ILE A 621 1.04 16.54 -2.82
C ILE A 621 0.77 16.30 -4.30
N SER A 622 1.69 16.73 -5.17
CA SER A 622 1.56 16.50 -6.62
C SER A 622 1.55 15.01 -6.96
N PHE A 623 2.38 14.20 -6.30
CA PHE A 623 2.41 12.76 -6.45
C PHE A 623 1.06 12.11 -6.06
N LEU A 624 0.49 12.45 -4.91
CA LEU A 624 -0.79 11.92 -4.46
C LEU A 624 -1.93 12.30 -5.42
N GLN A 625 -1.94 13.55 -5.89
CA GLN A 625 -2.91 14.01 -6.89
C GLN A 625 -2.80 13.25 -8.21
N GLU A 626 -1.59 13.04 -8.69
CA GLU A 626 -1.31 12.28 -9.91
C GLU A 626 -1.75 10.81 -9.77
N THR A 627 -1.37 10.16 -8.68
CA THR A 627 -1.72 8.77 -8.40
C THR A 627 -3.24 8.59 -8.37
N ASN A 628 -3.95 9.40 -7.59
CA ASN A 628 -5.40 9.33 -7.47
C ASN A 628 -6.10 9.59 -8.82
N ALA A 629 -5.70 10.65 -9.52
CA ALA A 629 -6.31 11.00 -10.80
C ALA A 629 -6.08 9.90 -11.86
N THR A 630 -4.88 9.31 -11.89
CA THR A 630 -4.53 8.24 -12.85
C THR A 630 -5.25 6.94 -12.52
N ALA A 631 -5.27 6.54 -11.24
CA ALA A 631 -5.95 5.33 -10.80
C ALA A 631 -7.45 5.38 -11.10
N TYR A 632 -8.15 6.44 -10.71
CA TYR A 632 -9.59 6.59 -11.01
C TYR A 632 -9.91 6.68 -12.50
N LYS A 633 -9.01 7.25 -13.29
CA LYS A 633 -9.18 7.31 -14.74
C LYS A 633 -9.09 5.94 -15.39
N ARG A 634 -8.16 5.09 -14.93
CA ARG A 634 -7.90 3.77 -15.52
C ARG A 634 -8.82 2.67 -14.99
N TYR A 635 -9.14 2.73 -13.69
CA TYR A 635 -9.88 1.66 -13.00
C TYR A 635 -11.19 2.22 -12.40
N PRO A 636 -12.28 2.30 -13.18
CA PRO A 636 -13.55 2.81 -12.67
C PRO A 636 -14.08 1.98 -11.50
N GLY A 637 -14.62 2.66 -10.49
CA GLY A 637 -15.29 2.04 -9.34
C GLY A 637 -14.36 1.63 -8.19
N ILE A 638 -13.04 1.87 -8.30
CA ILE A 638 -12.10 1.70 -7.19
C ILE A 638 -12.31 2.75 -6.10
N VAL A 639 -11.65 2.55 -4.97
CA VAL A 639 -11.58 3.55 -3.90
C VAL A 639 -10.14 3.77 -3.43
N MET A 640 -9.72 5.04 -3.37
CA MET A 640 -8.48 5.46 -2.73
C MET A 640 -8.82 6.05 -1.37
N ILE A 641 -8.25 5.51 -0.30
CA ILE A 641 -8.57 5.85 1.09
C ILE A 641 -7.34 6.47 1.73
N ALA A 642 -7.47 7.66 2.32
CA ALA A 642 -6.36 8.32 3.01
C ALA A 642 -6.39 8.04 4.50
N GLU A 643 -5.29 7.57 5.06
CA GLU A 643 -5.02 7.73 6.48
C GLU A 643 -4.36 9.10 6.70
N GLU A 644 -5.20 10.10 6.97
CA GLU A 644 -4.75 11.47 7.19
C GLU A 644 -5.33 11.99 8.51
N SER A 645 -4.48 12.18 9.51
CA SER A 645 -4.84 12.51 10.89
C SER A 645 -4.90 14.02 11.18
N THR A 646 -4.53 14.87 10.22
CA THR A 646 -4.49 16.32 10.40
C THR A 646 -5.74 17.02 9.88
N SER A 647 -5.78 18.33 10.00
CA SER A 647 -6.84 19.19 9.46
C SER A 647 -6.56 19.64 8.01
N TRP A 648 -5.84 18.86 7.22
CA TRP A 648 -5.63 19.17 5.80
C TRP A 648 -6.98 19.28 5.07
N PRO A 649 -7.27 20.39 4.38
CA PRO A 649 -8.56 20.57 3.74
C PRO A 649 -8.62 19.89 2.37
N GLY A 650 -9.79 19.33 2.05
CA GLY A 650 -10.07 18.80 0.70
C GLY A 650 -9.29 17.52 0.38
N VAL A 651 -9.05 16.66 1.35
CA VAL A 651 -8.45 15.33 1.11
C VAL A 651 -9.29 14.55 0.11
N THR A 652 -10.62 14.57 0.27
CA THR A 652 -11.56 13.87 -0.60
C THR A 652 -12.16 14.73 -1.70
N GLN A 653 -11.73 15.98 -1.83
CA GLN A 653 -12.14 16.82 -2.96
C GLN A 653 -11.41 16.41 -4.24
N PRO A 654 -12.06 16.49 -5.41
CA PRO A 654 -11.43 16.20 -6.69
C PRO A 654 -10.17 17.06 -6.94
N THR A 655 -9.18 16.49 -7.59
CA THR A 655 -7.93 17.19 -7.97
C THR A 655 -8.21 18.42 -8.85
N SER A 656 -9.24 18.38 -9.70
CA SER A 656 -9.69 19.51 -10.52
C SER A 656 -10.22 20.70 -9.70
N ALA A 657 -10.60 20.46 -8.44
CA ALA A 657 -11.01 21.49 -7.48
C ALA A 657 -9.88 21.87 -6.50
N GLY A 658 -8.66 21.36 -6.71
CA GLY A 658 -7.50 21.61 -5.86
C GLY A 658 -7.37 20.68 -4.66
N GLY A 659 -8.22 19.65 -4.55
CA GLY A 659 -8.12 18.61 -3.51
C GLY A 659 -7.05 17.56 -3.82
N LEU A 660 -6.89 16.60 -2.91
CA LEU A 660 -5.95 15.48 -3.11
C LEU A 660 -6.54 14.36 -3.97
N GLY A 661 -7.87 14.29 -4.13
CA GLY A 661 -8.53 13.34 -5.01
C GLY A 661 -8.79 11.96 -4.41
N PHE A 662 -8.66 11.77 -3.10
CA PHE A 662 -9.07 10.53 -2.44
C PHE A 662 -10.59 10.34 -2.47
N GLY A 663 -11.04 9.09 -2.45
CA GLY A 663 -12.46 8.76 -2.36
C GLY A 663 -12.96 8.74 -0.92
N GLN A 664 -12.11 8.39 0.02
CA GLN A 664 -12.41 8.30 1.44
C GLN A 664 -11.23 8.83 2.28
N LYS A 665 -11.55 9.25 3.51
CA LYS A 665 -10.57 9.62 4.54
C LYS A 665 -10.93 8.95 5.85
N TRP A 666 -9.98 8.34 6.54
CA TRP A 666 -10.20 7.87 7.91
C TRP A 666 -10.52 9.02 8.85
N ASN A 667 -11.60 8.90 9.63
CA ASN A 667 -12.00 9.91 10.61
C ASN A 667 -11.30 9.67 11.96
N MET A 668 -10.02 10.03 12.01
CA MET A 668 -9.19 9.85 13.21
C MET A 668 -9.70 10.69 14.40
N GLY A 669 -10.34 11.85 14.12
CA GLY A 669 -10.94 12.69 15.15
C GLY A 669 -12.12 12.00 15.82
N TRP A 670 -13.04 11.43 15.05
CA TRP A 670 -14.16 10.62 15.55
C TRP A 670 -13.66 9.43 16.36
N MET A 671 -12.68 8.71 15.84
CA MET A 671 -12.08 7.55 16.48
C MET A 671 -11.53 7.91 17.86
N HIS A 672 -10.68 8.92 17.93
CA HIS A 672 -10.06 9.36 19.17
C HIS A 672 -11.11 9.83 20.21
N ASP A 673 -12.02 10.74 19.82
CA ASP A 673 -12.98 11.34 20.74
C ASP A 673 -13.99 10.31 21.24
N SER A 674 -14.49 9.42 20.35
CA SER A 674 -15.46 8.40 20.71
C SER A 674 -14.87 7.30 21.61
N LEU A 675 -13.62 6.86 21.35
CA LEU A 675 -12.92 5.92 22.22
C LEU A 675 -12.64 6.53 23.59
N GLN A 676 -12.18 7.77 23.65
CA GLN A 676 -11.97 8.48 24.93
C GLN A 676 -13.27 8.57 25.74
N TYR A 677 -14.41 8.84 25.08
CA TYR A 677 -15.69 8.89 25.73
C TYR A 677 -16.12 7.54 26.31
N VAL A 678 -15.99 6.45 25.55
CA VAL A 678 -16.47 5.13 26.01
C VAL A 678 -15.53 4.48 27.04
N GLU A 679 -14.26 4.88 27.11
CA GLU A 679 -13.33 4.49 28.17
C GLU A 679 -13.73 5.04 29.56
N ARG A 680 -14.52 6.12 29.60
CA ARG A 680 -14.98 6.71 30.86
C ARG A 680 -16.04 5.83 31.51
N GLU A 681 -15.98 5.75 32.85
CA GLU A 681 -17.06 5.14 33.62
C GLU A 681 -18.41 5.83 33.27
N PRO A 682 -19.48 5.08 33.06
CA PRO A 682 -20.81 5.62 32.66
C PRO A 682 -21.30 6.77 33.56
N LEU A 683 -20.91 6.77 34.83
CA LEU A 683 -21.28 7.81 35.79
C LEU A 683 -20.70 9.20 35.42
N TYR A 684 -19.58 9.23 34.73
CA TYR A 684 -18.91 10.49 34.39
C TYR A 684 -19.18 10.96 32.97
N ARG A 685 -19.75 10.13 32.08
CA ARG A 685 -20.00 10.44 30.65
C ARG A 685 -20.88 11.69 30.48
N SER A 686 -21.77 12.01 31.42
CA SER A 686 -22.59 13.23 31.40
C SER A 686 -21.78 14.53 31.36
N TYR A 687 -20.52 14.51 31.85
CA TYR A 687 -19.64 15.68 31.85
C TYR A 687 -18.79 15.78 30.57
N HIS A 688 -18.89 14.80 29.69
CA HIS A 688 -18.08 14.64 28.49
C HIS A 688 -18.89 14.38 27.22
N HIS A 689 -20.16 14.77 27.24
CA HIS A 689 -21.13 14.51 26.18
C HIS A 689 -20.74 15.14 24.85
N ASP A 690 -19.94 16.21 24.87
CA ASP A 690 -19.36 16.85 23.71
C ASP A 690 -18.35 15.98 22.98
N GLU A 691 -17.59 15.09 23.66
CA GLU A 691 -16.66 14.17 23.04
C GLU A 691 -17.34 13.23 22.04
N ILE A 692 -18.53 12.71 22.37
CA ILE A 692 -19.28 11.80 21.49
C ILE A 692 -20.11 12.53 20.42
N THR A 693 -20.40 13.83 20.60
CA THR A 693 -21.23 14.62 19.66
C THR A 693 -20.42 15.54 18.75
N PHE A 694 -19.15 15.82 19.07
CA PHE A 694 -18.32 16.78 18.32
C PHE A 694 -18.10 16.36 16.87
N SER A 695 -17.95 15.09 16.60
CA SER A 695 -17.74 14.56 15.24
C SER A 695 -18.85 14.93 14.24
N PHE A 696 -20.08 15.07 14.72
CA PHE A 696 -21.21 15.48 13.87
C PHE A 696 -21.09 16.92 13.35
N VAL A 697 -20.27 17.77 13.97
CA VAL A 697 -20.05 19.14 13.53
C VAL A 697 -19.32 19.17 12.18
N TYR A 698 -18.43 18.21 11.96
CA TYR A 698 -17.62 18.15 10.73
C TYR A 698 -17.87 16.88 9.89
N ALA A 699 -18.83 16.03 10.27
CA ALA A 699 -19.13 14.75 9.61
C ALA A 699 -19.34 14.84 8.07
N PHE A 700 -19.63 16.03 7.56
CA PHE A 700 -19.91 16.30 6.14
C PHE A 700 -18.85 17.18 5.46
N SER A 701 -17.68 17.36 6.11
CA SER A 701 -16.58 18.16 5.52
C SER A 701 -15.74 17.36 4.53
N GLU A 702 -15.69 16.04 4.71
CA GLU A 702 -14.98 15.05 3.88
C GLU A 702 -15.85 13.80 3.74
N GLN A 703 -15.43 12.89 2.89
CA GLN A 703 -16.05 11.55 2.80
C GLN A 703 -15.33 10.62 3.76
N PHE A 704 -15.95 10.36 4.90
CA PHE A 704 -15.29 9.67 6.00
C PHE A 704 -15.53 8.16 6.02
N THR A 705 -14.47 7.41 6.34
CA THR A 705 -14.52 6.07 6.93
C THR A 705 -14.27 6.18 8.41
N LEU A 706 -15.07 5.50 9.23
CA LEU A 706 -14.96 5.46 10.68
C LEU A 706 -14.09 4.26 11.08
N PRO A 707 -12.81 4.46 11.43
CA PRO A 707 -11.91 3.34 11.70
C PRO A 707 -11.93 2.95 13.18
N ILE A 708 -12.07 1.66 13.46
CA ILE A 708 -11.54 1.00 14.65
C ILE A 708 -10.54 -0.01 14.12
N SER A 709 -9.36 0.50 13.81
CA SER A 709 -8.30 -0.19 13.08
C SER A 709 -7.36 -0.98 14.00
N HIS A 710 -6.38 -1.64 13.39
CA HIS A 710 -5.29 -2.34 14.10
C HIS A 710 -4.53 -1.41 15.05
N ASP A 711 -4.33 -0.14 14.68
CA ASP A 711 -3.60 0.83 15.49
C ASP A 711 -4.25 1.11 16.85
N GLU A 712 -5.57 0.94 16.94
CA GLU A 712 -6.31 1.23 18.19
C GLU A 712 -6.25 0.09 19.21
N VAL A 713 -5.76 -1.06 18.82
CA VAL A 713 -5.80 -2.29 19.63
C VAL A 713 -4.45 -2.96 19.84
N VAL A 714 -3.38 -2.17 19.77
CA VAL A 714 -1.97 -2.62 19.85
C VAL A 714 -1.13 -1.67 20.70
N HIS A 715 0.07 -2.06 21.05
CA HIS A 715 1.09 -1.25 21.76
C HIS A 715 0.66 -0.68 23.12
N GLY A 716 -0.05 -1.49 23.90
CA GLY A 716 -0.49 -1.10 25.24
C GLY A 716 -1.77 -0.28 25.24
N LYS A 717 -2.43 -0.10 24.07
CA LYS A 717 -3.76 0.56 23.98
C LYS A 717 -4.89 -0.35 24.43
N GLY A 718 -4.66 -1.68 24.53
CA GLY A 718 -5.68 -2.69 24.86
C GLY A 718 -6.66 -2.93 23.71
N SER A 719 -7.47 -4.00 23.80
CA SER A 719 -8.54 -4.27 22.83
C SER A 719 -9.73 -3.31 23.02
N LEU A 720 -10.64 -3.23 22.02
CA LEU A 720 -11.88 -2.46 22.18
C LEU A 720 -12.67 -2.90 23.43
N TYR A 721 -12.78 -4.21 23.69
CA TYR A 721 -13.36 -4.74 24.91
C TYR A 721 -12.58 -4.32 26.17
N GLY A 722 -11.24 -4.32 26.09
CA GLY A 722 -10.35 -3.93 27.20
C GLY A 722 -10.55 -2.48 27.65
N LYS A 723 -10.86 -1.59 26.69
CA LYS A 723 -11.13 -0.16 26.92
C LYS A 723 -12.44 0.09 27.68
N MET A 724 -13.41 -0.84 27.60
CA MET A 724 -14.72 -0.64 28.22
C MET A 724 -14.66 -0.80 29.72
N PRO A 725 -15.27 0.12 30.50
CA PRO A 725 -15.36 0.03 31.95
C PRO A 725 -16.43 -0.98 32.43
N GLY A 726 -16.31 -1.39 33.67
CA GLY A 726 -17.28 -2.23 34.34
C GLY A 726 -16.98 -3.72 34.37
N ASP A 727 -17.96 -4.53 34.76
CA ASP A 727 -17.85 -5.99 34.73
C ASP A 727 -17.97 -6.55 33.31
N GLU A 728 -17.80 -7.87 33.15
CA GLU A 728 -17.81 -8.51 31.81
C GLU A 728 -19.12 -8.27 31.04
N TRP A 729 -20.27 -8.25 31.70
CA TRP A 729 -21.55 -7.96 31.04
C TRP A 729 -21.59 -6.49 30.58
N GLN A 730 -21.17 -5.57 31.44
CA GLN A 730 -21.13 -4.13 31.15
C GLN A 730 -20.16 -3.81 30.03
N LYS A 731 -19.00 -4.45 30.02
CA LYS A 731 -18.02 -4.31 28.93
C LYS A 731 -18.62 -4.75 27.58
N ARG A 732 -19.21 -5.94 27.51
CA ARG A 732 -19.89 -6.40 26.30
C ARG A 732 -21.06 -5.51 25.89
N ALA A 733 -21.86 -5.02 26.87
CA ALA A 733 -22.93 -4.07 26.59
C ALA A 733 -22.41 -2.75 26.00
N ASN A 734 -21.31 -2.19 26.55
CA ASN A 734 -20.67 -1.01 26.02
C ASN A 734 -20.18 -1.23 24.59
N VAL A 735 -19.50 -2.38 24.30
CA VAL A 735 -19.08 -2.71 22.94
C VAL A 735 -20.27 -2.75 21.98
N ARG A 736 -21.36 -3.42 22.38
CA ARG A 736 -22.58 -3.49 21.56
C ARG A 736 -23.19 -2.11 21.29
N ALA A 737 -23.30 -1.26 22.32
CA ALA A 737 -23.80 0.11 22.16
C ALA A 737 -22.92 0.96 21.26
N TYR A 738 -21.60 0.84 21.44
CA TYR A 738 -20.61 1.59 20.65
C TYR A 738 -20.62 1.18 19.17
N LEU A 739 -20.64 -0.12 18.87
CA LEU A 739 -20.73 -0.60 17.49
C LEU A 739 -22.05 -0.18 16.82
N ALA A 740 -23.18 -0.23 17.55
CA ALA A 740 -24.45 0.25 17.03
C ALA A 740 -24.44 1.78 16.79
N PHE A 741 -23.76 2.56 17.63
CA PHE A 741 -23.53 3.97 17.39
C PHE A 741 -22.69 4.20 16.14
N MET A 742 -21.58 3.49 15.99
CA MET A 742 -20.67 3.57 14.85
C MET A 742 -21.38 3.26 13.53
N TRP A 743 -22.16 2.18 13.46
CA TRP A 743 -22.90 1.79 12.24
C TRP A 743 -24.03 2.75 11.86
N ALA A 744 -24.51 3.54 12.82
CA ALA A 744 -25.55 4.55 12.57
C ALA A 744 -24.99 5.96 12.31
N HIS A 745 -23.73 6.24 12.69
CA HIS A 745 -23.07 7.51 12.45
C HIS A 745 -22.86 7.73 10.93
N PRO A 746 -22.95 8.98 10.41
CA PRO A 746 -22.55 9.28 9.03
C PRO A 746 -21.10 8.85 8.73
N GLY A 747 -20.89 8.14 7.62
CA GLY A 747 -19.62 7.61 7.20
C GLY A 747 -19.65 6.09 6.93
N LYS A 748 -18.59 5.56 6.32
CA LYS A 748 -18.38 4.13 6.11
C LYS A 748 -17.71 3.51 7.35
N GLN A 749 -17.84 2.20 7.56
CA GLN A 749 -17.34 1.54 8.76
C GLN A 749 -16.12 0.68 8.47
N LEU A 750 -15.13 0.70 9.36
CA LEU A 750 -14.00 -0.22 9.35
C LEU A 750 -13.79 -0.80 10.75
N LEU A 751 -13.72 -2.13 10.83
CA LEU A 751 -13.52 -2.85 12.08
C LEU A 751 -12.38 -3.86 11.93
N PHE A 752 -11.38 -3.74 12.79
CA PHE A 752 -10.25 -4.68 12.83
C PHE A 752 -10.66 -6.03 13.40
N MET A 753 -10.08 -7.10 12.87
CA MET A 753 -10.28 -8.48 13.27
C MET A 753 -10.16 -8.69 14.79
N GLY A 754 -11.03 -9.54 15.35
CA GLY A 754 -11.08 -9.84 16.79
C GLY A 754 -12.00 -8.91 17.58
N GLN A 755 -12.30 -7.70 17.05
CA GLN A 755 -13.19 -6.76 17.73
C GLN A 755 -14.66 -7.12 17.51
N GLU A 756 -14.99 -7.83 16.45
CA GLU A 756 -16.34 -8.30 16.10
C GLU A 756 -16.90 -9.31 17.11
N PHE A 757 -16.06 -9.98 17.88
CA PHE A 757 -16.46 -10.84 19.00
C PHE A 757 -15.92 -10.37 20.35
N ALA A 758 -15.52 -9.08 20.42
CA ALA A 758 -15.08 -8.43 21.66
C ALA A 758 -13.92 -9.16 22.36
N GLN A 759 -12.85 -9.50 21.62
CA GLN A 759 -11.66 -10.15 22.17
C GLN A 759 -11.08 -9.32 23.32
N PRO A 760 -10.83 -9.92 24.51
CA PRO A 760 -10.23 -9.20 25.64
C PRO A 760 -8.75 -8.89 25.46
N SER A 761 -8.06 -9.78 24.77
CA SER A 761 -6.62 -9.63 24.55
C SER A 761 -6.33 -8.53 23.55
N GLU A 762 -5.33 -7.73 23.85
CA GLU A 762 -4.71 -6.85 22.86
C GLU A 762 -4.18 -7.67 21.69
N TRP A 763 -4.30 -7.12 20.46
CA TRP A 763 -3.77 -7.80 19.28
C TRP A 763 -2.25 -7.92 19.31
N SER A 764 -1.75 -9.02 18.74
CA SER A 764 -0.33 -9.25 18.50
C SER A 764 -0.17 -10.07 17.22
N GLU A 765 0.73 -9.64 16.35
CA GLU A 765 1.07 -10.33 15.11
C GLU A 765 1.65 -11.73 15.33
N ALA A 766 2.25 -11.95 16.50
CA ALA A 766 2.91 -13.20 16.84
C ALA A 766 1.95 -14.34 17.24
N ARG A 767 0.65 -14.06 17.40
CA ARG A 767 -0.34 -15.06 17.81
C ARG A 767 -1.66 -14.90 17.08
N GLY A 768 -2.42 -15.98 16.98
CA GLY A 768 -3.77 -15.97 16.43
C GLY A 768 -4.79 -15.27 17.34
N LEU A 769 -5.95 -14.96 16.76
CA LEU A 769 -7.09 -14.47 17.51
C LEU A 769 -7.61 -15.53 18.48
N ASP A 770 -8.26 -15.07 19.55
CA ASP A 770 -8.82 -15.93 20.60
C ASP A 770 -10.15 -16.58 20.18
N TRP A 771 -10.15 -17.33 19.07
CA TRP A 771 -11.34 -17.96 18.46
C TRP A 771 -12.17 -18.82 19.42
N TRP A 772 -11.56 -19.36 20.49
CA TRP A 772 -12.22 -20.13 21.54
C TRP A 772 -13.27 -19.32 22.32
N LEU A 773 -13.19 -17.98 22.30
CA LEU A 773 -14.17 -17.12 22.92
C LEU A 773 -15.56 -17.26 22.29
N LEU A 774 -15.65 -17.69 21.06
CA LEU A 774 -16.93 -17.96 20.41
C LEU A 774 -17.71 -19.14 20.99
N ASP A 775 -17.12 -19.91 21.90
CA ASP A 775 -17.83 -20.92 22.71
C ASP A 775 -18.61 -20.25 23.86
N ASP A 776 -18.25 -19.02 24.28
CA ASP A 776 -18.98 -18.21 25.23
C ASP A 776 -20.16 -17.49 24.55
N PRO A 777 -21.41 -17.68 25.04
CA PRO A 777 -22.58 -17.05 24.47
C PRO A 777 -22.52 -15.51 24.46
N GLY A 778 -21.80 -14.89 25.41
CA GLY A 778 -21.68 -13.45 25.49
C GLY A 778 -20.80 -12.87 24.38
N HIS A 779 -19.68 -13.52 24.04
CA HIS A 779 -18.81 -13.13 22.93
C HIS A 779 -19.44 -13.46 21.57
N ARG A 780 -20.10 -14.63 21.46
CA ARG A 780 -20.88 -14.98 20.29
C ARG A 780 -22.02 -13.98 20.04
N GLY A 781 -22.69 -13.52 21.08
CA GLY A 781 -23.76 -12.51 20.99
C GLY A 781 -23.26 -11.16 20.44
N VAL A 782 -22.01 -10.76 20.73
CA VAL A 782 -21.42 -9.56 20.10
C VAL A 782 -21.19 -9.81 18.60
N GLN A 783 -20.71 -10.99 18.23
CA GLN A 783 -20.52 -11.38 16.83
C GLN A 783 -21.85 -11.41 16.06
N ASP A 784 -22.90 -11.97 16.65
CA ASP A 784 -24.24 -12.00 16.07
C ASP A 784 -24.84 -10.59 15.91
N LEU A 785 -24.52 -9.68 16.83
CA LEU A 785 -24.88 -8.27 16.70
C LEU A 785 -24.17 -7.62 15.50
N VAL A 786 -22.87 -7.83 15.31
CA VAL A 786 -22.15 -7.28 14.14
C VAL A 786 -22.77 -7.78 12.85
N ALA A 787 -23.11 -9.06 12.76
CA ALA A 787 -23.84 -9.62 11.61
C ALA A 787 -25.19 -8.92 11.39
N SER A 788 -25.93 -8.64 12.46
CA SER A 788 -27.22 -7.94 12.39
C SER A 788 -27.05 -6.46 12.00
N LEU A 789 -26.03 -5.78 12.53
CA LEU A 789 -25.67 -4.40 12.16
C LEU A 789 -25.38 -4.30 10.65
N ASN A 790 -24.53 -5.16 10.12
CA ASN A 790 -24.21 -5.20 8.70
C ASN A 790 -25.43 -5.53 7.81
N ARG A 791 -26.29 -6.45 8.26
CA ARG A 791 -27.55 -6.75 7.56
C ARG A 791 -28.46 -5.54 7.48
N VAL A 792 -28.75 -4.90 8.62
CA VAL A 792 -29.63 -3.72 8.68
C VAL A 792 -29.01 -2.55 7.90
N TYR A 793 -27.70 -2.37 7.98
CA TYR A 793 -26.97 -1.35 7.25
C TYR A 793 -27.16 -1.51 5.74
N ARG A 794 -26.92 -2.70 5.19
CA ARG A 794 -27.10 -2.98 3.75
C ARG A 794 -28.54 -2.81 3.27
N GLU A 795 -29.52 -3.16 4.11
CA GLU A 795 -30.96 -3.12 3.80
C GLU A 795 -31.59 -1.73 4.01
N THR A 796 -30.85 -0.74 4.54
CA THR A 796 -31.39 0.58 4.90
C THR A 796 -30.63 1.71 4.18
N PRO A 797 -31.08 2.14 2.98
CA PRO A 797 -30.46 3.23 2.22
C PRO A 797 -30.23 4.50 3.04
N ALA A 798 -31.12 4.83 3.97
CA ALA A 798 -30.95 5.96 4.87
C ALA A 798 -29.60 5.97 5.65
N LEU A 799 -28.91 4.82 5.78
CA LEU A 799 -27.65 4.71 6.51
C LEU A 799 -26.40 4.99 5.65
N TRP A 800 -26.53 4.98 4.30
CA TRP A 800 -25.35 5.07 3.44
C TRP A 800 -25.49 5.95 2.19
N THR A 801 -26.72 6.28 1.72
CA THR A 801 -26.91 7.07 0.49
C THR A 801 -26.43 8.51 0.65
N HIS A 802 -26.57 9.09 1.83
CA HIS A 802 -26.24 10.48 2.14
C HIS A 802 -25.20 10.60 3.27
N ASP A 803 -24.20 9.75 3.29
CA ASP A 803 -23.19 9.75 4.35
C ASP A 803 -22.33 11.03 4.36
N ALA A 804 -22.07 11.61 3.20
CA ALA A 804 -21.24 12.77 3.07
C ALA A 804 -22.04 14.09 3.02
N THR A 805 -23.36 14.07 3.25
CA THR A 805 -24.21 15.27 3.19
C THR A 805 -25.14 15.40 4.39
N ALA A 806 -25.39 16.62 4.81
CA ALA A 806 -26.30 16.90 5.92
C ALA A 806 -27.75 16.48 5.66
N ASP A 807 -28.14 16.23 4.41
CA ASP A 807 -29.50 15.82 4.04
C ASP A 807 -29.85 14.44 4.61
N GLY A 808 -28.83 13.58 4.84
CA GLY A 808 -28.98 12.25 5.41
C GLY A 808 -29.13 12.19 6.92
N PHE A 809 -29.01 13.32 7.62
CA PHE A 809 -28.94 13.35 9.08
C PHE A 809 -29.86 14.40 9.69
N GLU A 810 -30.40 14.14 10.89
CA GLU A 810 -31.16 15.13 11.66
C GLU A 810 -31.20 14.74 13.15
N TRP A 811 -30.85 15.67 14.04
CA TRP A 811 -30.96 15.44 15.47
C TRP A 811 -32.43 15.29 15.95
N ILE A 812 -32.72 14.27 16.73
CA ILE A 812 -33.91 14.14 17.54
C ILE A 812 -33.62 14.72 18.94
N GLU A 813 -32.53 14.26 19.55
CA GLU A 813 -32.04 14.66 20.85
C GLU A 813 -30.53 14.56 20.88
N GLY A 814 -29.85 15.68 20.75
CA GLY A 814 -28.36 15.73 20.74
C GLY A 814 -27.78 16.31 22.04
N GLY A 815 -28.60 16.89 22.90
CA GLY A 815 -28.16 17.65 24.06
C GLY A 815 -28.43 17.01 25.44
N ASP A 816 -28.80 15.72 25.48
CA ASP A 816 -29.17 15.05 26.75
C ASP A 816 -27.95 14.52 27.51
N ALA A 817 -27.01 15.42 27.79
CA ALA A 817 -25.84 15.12 28.61
C ALA A 817 -26.16 14.49 29.98
N PRO A 818 -27.22 14.97 30.74
CA PRO A 818 -27.50 14.39 32.05
C PRO A 818 -27.79 12.88 32.05
N HIS A 819 -28.34 12.36 30.94
CA HIS A 819 -28.66 10.94 30.80
C HIS A 819 -27.68 10.21 29.91
N SER A 820 -26.67 10.91 29.32
CA SER A 820 -25.72 10.35 28.33
C SER A 820 -26.44 9.64 27.17
N THR A 821 -27.54 10.28 26.69
CA THR A 821 -28.43 9.73 25.66
C THR A 821 -28.33 10.56 24.38
N LEU A 822 -28.28 9.88 23.26
CA LEU A 822 -28.32 10.46 21.90
C LEU A 822 -29.55 9.95 21.16
N GLY A 823 -30.19 10.82 20.36
CA GLY A 823 -31.25 10.42 19.44
C GLY A 823 -31.12 11.20 18.14
N PHE A 824 -31.07 10.49 17.01
CA PHE A 824 -30.96 11.10 15.67
C PHE A 824 -31.70 10.28 14.61
N LEU A 825 -31.95 10.93 13.48
CA LEU A 825 -32.53 10.33 12.29
C LEU A 825 -31.45 10.18 11.21
N ARG A 826 -31.45 9.02 10.56
CA ARG A 826 -30.85 8.84 9.23
C ARG A 826 -31.98 8.81 8.19
N LYS A 827 -31.74 9.45 7.03
CA LYS A 827 -32.80 9.71 6.05
C LYS A 827 -32.33 9.49 4.62
N ASP A 828 -33.19 8.87 3.81
CA ASP A 828 -33.13 8.87 2.34
C ASP A 828 -34.57 8.93 1.81
N GLY A 829 -35.04 10.13 1.46
CA GLY A 829 -36.42 10.34 1.08
C GLY A 829 -37.42 9.90 2.17
N ASP A 830 -38.22 8.86 1.83
CA ASP A 830 -39.19 8.27 2.76
C ASP A 830 -38.60 7.16 3.64
N ASP A 831 -37.38 6.70 3.35
CA ASP A 831 -36.70 5.75 4.20
C ASP A 831 -36.09 6.49 5.39
N ARG A 832 -36.57 6.17 6.59
CA ARG A 832 -36.20 6.86 7.82
C ARG A 832 -35.92 5.87 8.92
N LEU A 833 -34.75 6.02 9.54
CA LEU A 833 -34.31 5.25 10.68
C LEU A 833 -34.08 6.20 11.85
N ALA A 834 -34.80 6.01 12.95
CA ALA A 834 -34.54 6.72 14.20
C ALA A 834 -33.65 5.87 15.08
N VAL A 835 -32.54 6.44 15.51
CA VAL A 835 -31.49 5.80 16.32
C VAL A 835 -31.50 6.45 17.69
N PHE A 836 -31.54 5.64 18.73
CA PHE A 836 -31.42 6.08 20.13
C PHE A 836 -30.33 5.26 20.81
N VAL A 837 -29.37 5.96 21.43
CA VAL A 837 -28.25 5.33 22.13
C VAL A 837 -28.21 5.84 23.56
N ASN A 838 -28.05 4.95 24.50
CA ASN A 838 -27.90 5.24 25.92
C ASN A 838 -26.57 4.71 26.41
N PHE A 839 -25.65 5.60 26.71
CA PHE A 839 -24.34 5.29 27.26
C PHE A 839 -24.29 5.34 28.81
N SER A 840 -25.45 5.50 29.47
CA SER A 840 -25.53 5.40 30.93
C SER A 840 -25.76 3.97 31.38
N GLY A 841 -25.44 3.66 32.64
CA GLY A 841 -25.62 2.33 33.24
C GLY A 841 -27.07 2.02 33.70
N VAL A 842 -28.06 2.86 33.38
CA VAL A 842 -29.46 2.68 33.74
C VAL A 842 -30.35 2.83 32.50
N PRO A 843 -31.49 2.11 32.44
CA PRO A 843 -32.43 2.29 31.33
C PRO A 843 -33.01 3.72 31.32
N VAL A 844 -33.22 4.28 30.14
CA VAL A 844 -33.87 5.57 29.97
C VAL A 844 -35.29 5.34 29.40
N GLU A 845 -36.30 5.63 30.21
CA GLU A 845 -37.72 5.49 29.83
C GLU A 845 -38.38 6.87 29.83
N ARG A 846 -38.67 7.38 28.62
CA ARG A 846 -39.31 8.70 28.46
C ARG A 846 -39.93 8.89 27.09
N ARG A 847 -40.61 10.02 26.90
CA ARG A 847 -41.14 10.47 25.61
C ARG A 847 -40.05 11.10 24.75
N PHE A 848 -39.95 10.63 23.51
CA PHE A 848 -39.10 11.21 22.47
C PHE A 848 -39.94 11.71 21.31
N GLY A 849 -39.48 12.80 20.67
CA GLY A 849 -40.08 13.33 19.44
C GLY A 849 -39.75 12.46 18.24
N LEU A 850 -40.71 12.24 17.37
CA LEU A 850 -40.53 11.51 16.11
C LEU A 850 -41.09 12.32 14.94
N PRO A 851 -40.59 12.12 13.71
CA PRO A 851 -40.98 12.93 12.55
C PRO A 851 -42.41 12.63 12.08
N THR A 852 -42.96 11.45 12.41
CA THR A 852 -44.25 11.01 11.86
C THR A 852 -44.93 10.09 12.90
N ALA A 853 -46.24 10.27 13.07
CA ALA A 853 -47.09 9.34 13.83
C ALA A 853 -47.23 7.99 13.08
N GLY A 854 -47.44 6.92 13.80
CA GLY A 854 -47.63 5.58 13.29
C GLY A 854 -46.79 4.52 13.99
N ALA A 855 -46.72 3.34 13.41
CA ALA A 855 -45.98 2.22 13.96
C ALA A 855 -44.48 2.30 13.53
N TRP A 856 -43.58 2.28 14.50
CA TRP A 856 -42.16 2.21 14.33
C TRP A 856 -41.66 0.85 14.81
N HIS A 857 -41.11 0.06 13.89
CA HIS A 857 -40.59 -1.25 14.21
C HIS A 857 -39.17 -1.14 14.79
N GLU A 858 -38.93 -1.80 15.90
CA GLU A 858 -37.62 -1.97 16.49
C GLU A 858 -36.84 -3.00 15.63
N VAL A 859 -36.00 -2.49 14.72
CA VAL A 859 -35.23 -3.31 13.78
C VAL A 859 -33.91 -3.76 14.36
N LEU A 860 -33.45 -3.12 15.42
CA LEU A 860 -32.30 -3.50 16.22
C LEU A 860 -32.49 -3.04 17.67
N ASN A 861 -32.15 -3.95 18.60
CA ASN A 861 -32.01 -3.66 20.03
C ASN A 861 -30.74 -4.37 20.53
N THR A 862 -29.71 -3.63 20.90
CA THR A 862 -28.44 -4.21 21.33
C THR A 862 -28.50 -4.96 22.67
N ASP A 863 -29.57 -4.77 23.43
CA ASP A 863 -29.79 -5.46 24.68
C ASP A 863 -30.76 -6.66 24.55
N ALA A 864 -31.07 -7.07 23.31
CA ALA A 864 -31.84 -8.28 23.07
C ALA A 864 -31.07 -9.51 23.60
N ALA A 865 -31.83 -10.50 24.08
CA ALA A 865 -31.25 -11.71 24.67
C ALA A 865 -30.38 -12.52 23.71
N GLU A 866 -30.66 -12.46 22.40
CA GLU A 866 -29.89 -13.10 21.35
C GLU A 866 -28.45 -12.56 21.24
N TYR A 867 -28.21 -11.31 21.63
CA TYR A 867 -26.91 -10.68 21.71
C TYR A 867 -26.27 -10.74 23.12
N GLY A 868 -26.84 -11.55 24.03
CA GLY A 868 -26.36 -11.64 25.41
C GLY A 868 -26.76 -10.43 26.27
N GLY A 869 -27.79 -9.70 25.86
CA GLY A 869 -28.39 -8.60 26.59
C GLY A 869 -29.37 -9.04 27.66
N SER A 870 -29.92 -8.08 28.42
CA SER A 870 -30.89 -8.30 29.51
C SER A 870 -32.37 -8.34 29.05
N GLY A 871 -32.61 -8.00 27.76
CA GLY A 871 -33.95 -7.99 27.16
C GLY A 871 -34.78 -6.73 27.46
N VAL A 872 -34.11 -5.64 27.85
CA VAL A 872 -34.79 -4.34 28.04
C VAL A 872 -35.00 -3.70 26.66
N GLY A 873 -36.25 -3.28 26.36
CA GLY A 873 -36.59 -2.69 25.04
C GLY A 873 -38.07 -2.44 24.87
N ASN A 874 -38.55 -2.38 23.63
CA ASN A 874 -39.89 -1.91 23.27
C ASN A 874 -40.79 -3.01 22.67
N LEU A 875 -40.44 -4.28 22.86
CA LEU A 875 -41.19 -5.44 22.39
C LEU A 875 -41.43 -5.46 20.87
N GLY A 876 -40.48 -4.93 20.10
CA GLY A 876 -40.46 -5.00 18.64
C GLY A 876 -41.23 -3.89 17.91
N VAL A 877 -42.08 -3.13 18.57
CA VAL A 877 -42.82 -2.02 17.93
C VAL A 877 -43.16 -0.90 18.92
N VAL A 878 -43.02 0.33 18.43
CA VAL A 878 -43.44 1.53 19.16
C VAL A 878 -44.46 2.27 18.33
N THR A 879 -45.57 2.69 18.96
CA THR A 879 -46.59 3.52 18.32
C THR A 879 -46.35 4.99 18.64
N ALA A 880 -45.98 5.77 17.64
CA ALA A 880 -45.89 7.22 17.75
C ALA A 880 -47.25 7.85 17.58
N GLU A 881 -47.63 8.68 18.55
CA GLU A 881 -48.85 9.44 18.59
C GLU A 881 -48.69 10.77 17.82
N ASP A 882 -49.78 11.30 17.27
CA ASP A 882 -49.86 12.64 16.70
C ASP A 882 -49.88 13.70 17.83
N THR A 883 -48.84 13.64 18.65
CA THR A 883 -48.65 14.50 19.81
C THR A 883 -47.28 15.18 19.65
N PRO A 884 -47.24 16.50 19.41
CA PRO A 884 -45.98 17.22 19.27
C PRO A 884 -45.12 17.15 20.53
N TRP A 885 -43.81 16.90 20.34
CA TRP A 885 -42.84 16.84 21.44
C TRP A 885 -41.45 17.26 20.96
N ALA A 886 -40.74 18.08 21.74
CA ALA A 886 -39.37 18.54 21.46
C ALA A 886 -39.20 19.05 20.02
N GLY A 887 -40.16 19.83 19.50
CA GLY A 887 -40.12 20.38 18.14
C GLY A 887 -40.47 19.42 17.01
N ARG A 888 -40.90 18.18 17.36
CA ARG A 888 -41.37 17.17 16.39
C ARG A 888 -42.90 17.08 16.39
N PRO A 889 -43.49 16.76 15.20
CA PRO A 889 -44.97 16.71 15.11
C PRO A 889 -45.59 15.50 15.82
N ALA A 890 -44.83 14.42 16.00
CA ALA A 890 -45.24 13.19 16.64
C ALA A 890 -44.28 12.79 17.77
N SER A 891 -44.73 11.88 18.63
CA SER A 891 -43.89 11.39 19.72
C SER A 891 -44.29 10.01 20.20
N ALA A 892 -43.37 9.33 20.85
CA ALA A 892 -43.60 8.04 21.48
C ALA A 892 -42.91 7.93 22.84
N HIS A 893 -43.48 7.11 23.75
CA HIS A 893 -42.71 6.61 24.88
C HIS A 893 -41.78 5.47 24.45
N LEU A 894 -40.52 5.61 24.76
CA LEU A 894 -39.48 4.62 24.44
C LEU A 894 -38.73 4.23 25.70
N VAL A 895 -38.29 2.97 25.71
CA VAL A 895 -37.31 2.44 26.66
C VAL A 895 -35.99 2.22 25.86
N VAL A 896 -34.94 2.97 26.20
CA VAL A 896 -33.59 2.77 25.68
C VAL A 896 -32.79 2.01 26.74
N PRO A 897 -32.28 0.80 26.44
CA PRO A 897 -31.64 -0.05 27.43
C PRO A 897 -30.35 0.57 27.99
N PRO A 898 -29.89 0.13 29.16
CA PRO A 898 -28.65 0.63 29.74
C PRO A 898 -27.46 0.15 28.87
N LEU A 899 -26.48 1.03 28.62
CA LEU A 899 -25.33 0.72 27.79
C LEU A 899 -25.76 0.05 26.47
N GLY A 900 -26.77 0.65 25.82
CA GLY A 900 -27.40 0.02 24.67
C GLY A 900 -28.00 1.01 23.67
N ALA A 901 -28.43 0.48 22.54
CA ALA A 901 -29.02 1.24 21.44
C ALA A 901 -30.28 0.55 20.92
N VAL A 902 -31.23 1.36 20.44
CA VAL A 902 -32.43 0.92 19.75
C VAL A 902 -32.59 1.66 18.44
N TRP A 903 -32.79 0.92 17.36
CA TRP A 903 -33.07 1.44 16.03
C TRP A 903 -34.50 1.18 15.63
N LEU A 904 -35.22 2.25 15.31
CA LEU A 904 -36.62 2.21 14.93
C LEU A 904 -36.81 2.62 13.46
N LYS A 905 -37.49 1.78 12.70
CA LYS A 905 -37.84 2.04 11.30
C LYS A 905 -39.35 2.21 11.16
N LEU A 906 -39.79 3.29 10.48
CA LEU A 906 -41.19 3.56 10.23
C LEU A 906 -41.79 2.43 9.35
N ALA A 907 -42.92 1.87 9.80
CA ALA A 907 -43.67 0.92 8.98
C ALA A 907 -44.18 1.61 7.70
N ARG A 908 -43.93 1.05 6.56
CA ARG A 908 -44.44 1.51 5.24
C ARG A 908 -45.87 1.07 5.01
#